data_ec7e47b1a96ff0844fe8b88599f90be6
#
_entry.id   ec7e47b1a96ff0844fe8b88599f90be6
#
_cell.length_a   1.000
_cell.length_b   1.000
_cell.length_c   1.000
_cell.angle_alpha   90.00
_cell.angle_beta   90.00
_cell.angle_gamma   90.00
#
_symmetry.space_group_name_H-M   'P 1'
#
loop_
_entity.id
_entity.type
_entity.pdbx_description
1 polymer ?
#
loop_
_entity_poly.entity_id
_entity_poly.type
_entity_poly.pdbx_seq_one_letter_code
_entity_poly.pdbx_strand_id
1 'polypeptide(L)'
;MKHKIFFISCLLTMLAVSGSAEAIAQVTYKDYLRADAVMSYSNYVYSAAVTPHWIGDSHYFWYENHEKDGNFFYLVNAETGKKYRAADKKGLAAYFPKKQKHLAELLLEEGQEEVPAWHMRGRNEGALRSPDGKWDAYIKDHNVYISPVNDEAPKVEYALSMDGNDKLTYDRRSLRWSPDSRKLITLKTNHVETRRIPLIESAPSTQKQPILQWRDYAKPGDVLSTSLPVLFDVDSRTQIALETAMYANQFSLYLTGWRDDSRAFTFEFNQRGHQRYVVGEVNAETGRITHLADEQTETFIYYNNNFRHDLNDGEQMLWISERDGWRHIYLHDDKGQIVRQITKGEWVVRKVDYVDQENEVIYFTASGFVPGEDPYNLHYCRIGFDGKDFVDLTPENGNHIQTFSKDRRYFVDVYSRPDCPPVSQLRLTADGSVIAELEKCDVSDLVARGWSMPEVFCAKGRDGKTDIWGNIHRPSDFDPSKSYPVVEMIYAGPHDNHVVKDFRPANHLITKLAELGFIVVSIDGMGTCNRSKAFHDVCWKNLKDAGFPDRIAWMKAAAEKYEYMDLDRVGIYGWSAGGQNAMAALLFHNDFYKVAVALCGCHDNRMDKVWWNEQWMGFPLDESYSASSNVDNAHLLKGKLLLINGELDDNVDPTSTLQVVDALMKANKNFDQLYLPGRTHSLGSAFELHKMYDYFVQHLLGQPVPEWE
;
A
#
# COMPACT_ATOMS: atom_id res chain seq x y z
N MET A 1 -27.35 68.92 -60.80
CA MET A 1 -26.67 67.86 -61.53
C MET A 1 -26.38 66.74 -60.55
N LYS A 2 -26.96 65.59 -60.78
CA LYS A 2 -26.94 64.44 -59.89
C LYS A 2 -25.71 63.54 -60.17
N HIS A 3 -24.86 63.23 -59.22
CA HIS A 3 -23.92 62.16 -59.37
C HIS A 3 -24.34 61.01 -58.45
N LYS A 4 -24.63 59.88 -59.09
CA LYS A 4 -24.88 58.57 -58.43
C LYS A 4 -23.50 57.91 -58.20
N ILE A 5 -23.23 57.55 -56.95
CA ILE A 5 -22.11 56.70 -56.57
C ILE A 5 -22.68 55.31 -56.39
N PHE A 6 -22.10 54.31 -57.18
CA PHE A 6 -22.39 52.89 -57.04
C PHE A 6 -21.47 52.32 -55.94
N PHE A 7 -22.09 51.71 -54.92
CA PHE A 7 -21.41 50.85 -53.96
C PHE A 7 -21.49 49.41 -54.45
N ILE A 8 -20.37 48.80 -54.76
CA ILE A 8 -20.24 47.35 -54.97
C ILE A 8 -19.93 46.72 -53.62
N SER A 9 -20.88 45.93 -53.07
CA SER A 9 -20.73 45.13 -51.87
C SER A 9 -20.14 43.77 -52.27
N CYS A 10 -18.84 43.52 -51.95
CA CYS A 10 -18.26 42.19 -51.99
C CYS A 10 -18.67 41.42 -50.76
N LEU A 11 -19.58 40.49 -50.90
CA LEU A 11 -19.91 39.50 -49.87
C LEU A 11 -18.86 38.40 -49.88
N LEU A 12 -17.87 38.45 -48.99
CA LEU A 12 -16.99 37.29 -48.67
C LEU A 12 -17.78 36.31 -47.81
N THR A 13 -18.23 35.22 -48.38
CA THR A 13 -18.69 34.04 -47.67
C THR A 13 -17.51 33.27 -47.09
N MET A 14 -17.20 33.47 -45.82
CA MET A 14 -16.34 32.52 -45.10
C MET A 14 -17.18 31.26 -44.83
N LEU A 15 -16.88 30.18 -45.55
CA LEU A 15 -17.26 28.84 -45.13
C LEU A 15 -16.38 28.48 -43.92
N ALA A 16 -16.94 28.62 -42.72
CA ALA A 16 -16.43 27.97 -41.54
C ALA A 16 -16.77 26.48 -41.69
N VAL A 17 -15.80 25.67 -42.06
CA VAL A 17 -15.87 24.23 -41.88
C VAL A 17 -15.67 23.98 -40.38
N SER A 18 -16.74 24.06 -39.62
CA SER A 18 -16.78 23.48 -38.28
C SER A 18 -16.92 21.96 -38.46
N GLY A 19 -15.81 21.27 -38.43
CA GLY A 19 -15.82 19.83 -38.20
C GLY A 19 -16.39 19.60 -36.80
N SER A 20 -17.70 19.36 -36.70
CA SER A 20 -18.27 18.84 -35.45
C SER A 20 -17.77 17.42 -35.27
N ALA A 21 -16.92 17.19 -34.25
CA ALA A 21 -16.66 15.84 -33.81
C ALA A 21 -18.01 15.12 -33.59
N GLU A 22 -18.15 13.93 -34.11
CA GLU A 22 -19.39 13.15 -33.91
C GLU A 22 -19.57 12.89 -32.42
N ALA A 23 -20.78 13.15 -31.91
CA ALA A 23 -21.11 12.91 -30.51
C ALA A 23 -21.08 11.39 -30.22
N ILE A 24 -20.64 11.03 -29.02
CA ILE A 24 -20.75 9.67 -28.51
C ILE A 24 -22.21 9.21 -28.53
N ALA A 25 -22.45 7.96 -28.93
CA ALA A 25 -23.80 7.39 -28.95
C ALA A 25 -24.40 7.41 -27.53
N GLN A 26 -25.75 7.47 -27.46
CA GLN A 26 -26.44 7.48 -26.17
C GLN A 26 -26.16 6.19 -25.40
N VAL A 27 -25.75 6.32 -24.14
CA VAL A 27 -25.50 5.19 -23.21
C VAL A 27 -26.83 4.51 -22.87
N THR A 28 -26.85 3.20 -22.95
CA THR A 28 -28.01 2.34 -22.68
C THR A 28 -27.73 1.40 -21.49
N TYR A 29 -28.78 0.73 -20.98
CA TYR A 29 -28.58 -0.30 -19.94
C TYR A 29 -27.70 -1.46 -20.41
N LYS A 30 -27.70 -1.78 -21.73
CA LYS A 30 -26.76 -2.79 -22.28
C LYS A 30 -25.29 -2.39 -22.13
N ASP A 31 -25.00 -1.10 -22.14
CA ASP A 31 -23.64 -0.60 -21.92
C ASP A 31 -23.23 -0.77 -20.46
N TYR A 32 -24.18 -0.62 -19.51
CA TYR A 32 -23.95 -0.92 -18.09
C TYR A 32 -23.66 -2.42 -17.90
N LEU A 33 -24.44 -3.30 -18.51
CA LEU A 33 -24.19 -4.74 -18.45
C LEU A 33 -22.85 -5.13 -19.10
N ARG A 34 -22.45 -4.45 -20.20
CA ARG A 34 -21.12 -4.62 -20.80
C ARG A 34 -20.01 -4.17 -19.83
N ALA A 35 -20.18 -3.02 -19.20
CA ALA A 35 -19.23 -2.52 -18.20
C ALA A 35 -19.11 -3.48 -17.00
N ASP A 36 -20.20 -4.08 -16.54
CA ASP A 36 -20.17 -5.06 -15.45
C ASP A 36 -19.51 -6.37 -15.86
N ALA A 37 -19.62 -6.76 -17.12
CA ALA A 37 -19.04 -7.99 -17.66
C ALA A 37 -17.51 -7.94 -17.82
N VAL A 38 -16.84 -6.78 -17.67
CA VAL A 38 -15.36 -6.67 -17.84
C VAL A 38 -14.58 -7.58 -16.90
N MET A 39 -15.17 -7.94 -15.74
CA MET A 39 -14.55 -8.88 -14.82
C MET A 39 -14.38 -10.30 -15.40
N SER A 40 -15.11 -10.64 -16.46
CA SER A 40 -14.95 -11.88 -17.19
C SER A 40 -13.79 -11.88 -18.21
N TYR A 41 -13.11 -10.77 -18.40
CA TYR A 41 -12.02 -10.63 -19.36
C TYR A 41 -10.84 -11.58 -19.03
N SER A 42 -10.63 -11.91 -17.76
CA SER A 42 -9.65 -12.91 -17.34
C SER A 42 -9.87 -14.29 -17.95
N ASN A 43 -11.12 -14.63 -18.35
CA ASN A 43 -11.44 -15.91 -18.98
C ASN A 43 -10.89 -16.03 -20.42
N TYR A 44 -10.41 -14.94 -21.00
CA TYR A 44 -9.85 -14.85 -22.35
C TYR A 44 -8.34 -14.54 -22.33
N VAL A 45 -7.70 -14.80 -21.20
CA VAL A 45 -6.27 -14.64 -20.98
C VAL A 45 -5.67 -15.99 -20.64
N TYR A 46 -4.70 -16.42 -21.44
CA TYR A 46 -4.11 -17.76 -21.32
C TYR A 46 -2.64 -17.66 -20.97
N SER A 47 -2.12 -18.64 -20.26
CA SER A 47 -0.73 -18.70 -19.81
C SER A 47 -0.28 -17.41 -19.10
N ALA A 48 -1.14 -16.88 -18.22
CA ALA A 48 -1.02 -15.52 -17.68
C ALA A 48 0.25 -15.34 -16.83
N ALA A 49 0.44 -16.20 -15.83
CA ALA A 49 1.59 -16.15 -14.93
C ALA A 49 1.86 -17.52 -14.33
N VAL A 50 3.13 -17.85 -14.14
CA VAL A 50 3.53 -19.08 -13.48
C VAL A 50 3.61 -18.86 -11.98
N THR A 51 2.82 -19.64 -11.23
CA THR A 51 2.95 -19.79 -9.77
C THR A 51 3.64 -21.12 -9.48
N PRO A 52 4.95 -21.15 -9.19
CA PRO A 52 5.67 -22.37 -8.98
C PRO A 52 5.39 -22.98 -7.61
N HIS A 53 5.20 -24.28 -7.59
CA HIS A 53 5.13 -25.10 -6.37
C HIS A 53 6.40 -25.96 -6.30
N TRP A 54 7.36 -25.58 -5.47
CA TRP A 54 8.62 -26.27 -5.31
C TRP A 54 8.42 -27.60 -4.56
N ILE A 55 9.01 -28.69 -5.03
CA ILE A 55 8.83 -30.03 -4.48
C ILE A 55 9.91 -30.33 -3.45
N GLY A 56 9.55 -30.14 -2.16
CA GLY A 56 10.48 -30.36 -1.04
C GLY A 56 11.76 -29.53 -1.19
N ASP A 57 12.92 -30.14 -0.91
CA ASP A 57 14.26 -29.52 -1.04
C ASP A 57 14.89 -29.82 -2.42
N SER A 58 14.09 -30.20 -3.42
CA SER A 58 14.59 -30.54 -4.74
C SER A 58 14.68 -29.33 -5.66
N HIS A 59 15.33 -29.52 -6.81
CA HIS A 59 15.36 -28.56 -7.90
C HIS A 59 14.19 -28.74 -8.89
N TYR A 60 13.10 -29.41 -8.47
CA TYR A 60 11.88 -29.54 -9.26
C TYR A 60 10.77 -28.67 -8.68
N PHE A 61 9.98 -28.08 -9.59
CA PHE A 61 8.71 -27.44 -9.25
C PHE A 61 7.64 -27.81 -10.28
N TRP A 62 6.39 -27.66 -9.90
CA TRP A 62 5.27 -27.81 -10.80
C TRP A 62 4.40 -26.54 -10.77
N TYR A 63 3.60 -26.33 -11.81
CA TYR A 63 2.59 -25.28 -11.87
C TYR A 63 1.41 -25.74 -12.73
N GLU A 64 0.25 -25.13 -12.53
CA GLU A 64 -0.91 -25.24 -13.39
C GLU A 64 -0.91 -24.08 -14.39
N ASN A 65 -1.24 -24.37 -15.65
CA ASN A 65 -1.33 -23.41 -16.72
C ASN A 65 -2.70 -23.49 -17.39
N HIS A 66 -3.37 -22.34 -17.53
CA HIS A 66 -4.62 -22.21 -18.27
C HIS A 66 -4.30 -21.90 -19.74
N GLU A 67 -4.54 -22.87 -20.61
CA GLU A 67 -4.34 -22.75 -22.06
C GLU A 67 -5.68 -22.69 -22.79
N LYS A 68 -5.69 -22.34 -24.10
CA LYS A 68 -6.94 -22.26 -24.89
C LYS A 68 -7.72 -23.57 -24.96
N ASP A 69 -7.01 -24.69 -24.92
CA ASP A 69 -7.57 -26.04 -25.00
C ASP A 69 -7.79 -26.70 -23.63
N GLY A 70 -7.57 -25.99 -22.54
CA GLY A 70 -7.85 -26.43 -21.19
C GLY A 70 -6.75 -26.15 -20.19
N ASN A 71 -6.89 -26.65 -18.97
CA ASN A 71 -5.89 -26.55 -17.92
C ASN A 71 -4.93 -27.72 -17.96
N PHE A 72 -3.65 -27.45 -17.88
CA PHE A 72 -2.57 -28.42 -17.88
C PHE A 72 -1.59 -28.18 -16.74
N PHE A 73 -0.93 -29.26 -16.35
CA PHE A 73 0.09 -29.22 -15.31
C PHE A 73 1.46 -29.43 -15.94
N TYR A 74 2.42 -28.64 -15.42
CA TYR A 74 3.81 -28.67 -15.88
C TYR A 74 4.74 -29.04 -14.74
N LEU A 75 5.67 -29.96 -14.99
CA LEU A 75 6.80 -30.27 -14.12
C LEU A 75 8.06 -29.70 -14.75
N VAL A 76 8.83 -28.96 -13.99
CA VAL A 76 10.09 -28.30 -14.45
C VAL A 76 11.25 -28.78 -13.62
N ASN A 77 12.34 -29.15 -14.30
CA ASN A 77 13.64 -29.33 -13.68
C ASN A 77 14.40 -27.99 -13.75
N ALA A 78 14.68 -27.36 -12.62
CA ALA A 78 15.30 -26.04 -12.58
C ALA A 78 16.78 -26.03 -12.98
N GLU A 79 17.49 -27.15 -12.87
CA GLU A 79 18.89 -27.23 -13.31
C GLU A 79 19.04 -27.20 -14.84
N THR A 80 18.06 -27.76 -15.55
CA THR A 80 18.15 -27.94 -17.00
C THR A 80 17.14 -27.12 -17.79
N GLY A 81 16.16 -26.52 -17.14
CA GLY A 81 15.04 -25.85 -17.76
C GLY A 81 14.05 -26.79 -18.46
N LYS A 82 14.24 -28.13 -18.32
CA LYS A 82 13.39 -29.11 -19.02
C LYS A 82 11.99 -29.14 -18.44
N LYS A 83 10.99 -28.99 -19.33
CA LYS A 83 9.57 -28.87 -18.99
C LYS A 83 8.79 -30.12 -19.51
N TYR A 84 7.89 -30.62 -18.69
CA TYR A 84 7.02 -31.77 -19.00
C TYR A 84 5.56 -31.40 -18.76
N ARG A 85 4.69 -31.64 -19.73
CA ARG A 85 3.24 -31.33 -19.67
C ARG A 85 2.43 -32.61 -19.42
N ALA A 86 1.40 -32.49 -18.57
CA ALA A 86 0.44 -33.54 -18.32
C ALA A 86 -0.96 -32.97 -18.06
N ALA A 87 -2.00 -33.80 -18.17
CA ALA A 87 -3.37 -33.42 -17.90
C ALA A 87 -3.66 -33.29 -16.39
N ASP A 88 -2.87 -33.92 -15.54
CA ASP A 88 -3.01 -33.93 -14.09
C ASP A 88 -1.67 -34.17 -13.38
N LYS A 89 -1.64 -33.99 -12.04
CA LYS A 89 -0.46 -34.25 -11.21
C LYS A 89 0.00 -35.72 -11.28
N LYS A 90 -0.91 -36.68 -11.48
CA LYS A 90 -0.55 -38.12 -11.62
C LYS A 90 0.25 -38.36 -12.89
N GLY A 91 -0.12 -37.69 -13.97
CA GLY A 91 0.65 -37.70 -15.22
C GLY A 91 2.04 -37.12 -15.04
N LEU A 92 2.20 -36.02 -14.25
CA LEU A 92 3.50 -35.45 -13.94
C LEU A 92 4.39 -36.38 -13.12
N ALA A 93 3.82 -37.11 -12.17
CA ALA A 93 4.56 -38.06 -11.33
C ALA A 93 5.29 -39.14 -12.12
N ALA A 94 4.78 -39.50 -13.31
CA ALA A 94 5.39 -40.47 -14.20
C ALA A 94 6.72 -40.01 -14.84
N TYR A 95 7.01 -38.70 -14.86
CA TYR A 95 8.26 -38.16 -15.43
C TYR A 95 9.46 -38.27 -14.49
N PHE A 96 9.25 -38.50 -13.18
CA PHE A 96 10.38 -38.68 -12.26
C PHE A 96 11.16 -39.97 -12.53
N PRO A 97 12.50 -39.90 -12.54
CA PRO A 97 13.33 -41.08 -12.60
C PRO A 97 13.05 -42.04 -11.43
N LYS A 98 13.19 -43.35 -11.65
CA LYS A 98 12.95 -44.37 -10.60
C LYS A 98 13.70 -44.12 -9.28
N LYS A 99 14.88 -43.47 -9.35
CA LYS A 99 15.68 -43.07 -8.18
C LYS A 99 15.09 -41.90 -7.37
N GLN A 100 14.17 -41.15 -7.96
CA GLN A 100 13.49 -39.96 -7.39
C GLN A 100 12.01 -40.17 -7.13
N LYS A 101 11.59 -41.44 -6.94
CA LYS A 101 10.18 -41.79 -6.71
C LYS A 101 9.55 -41.08 -5.52
N HIS A 102 10.34 -40.77 -4.47
CA HIS A 102 9.88 -39.97 -3.33
C HIS A 102 9.39 -38.57 -3.72
N LEU A 103 9.97 -37.94 -4.77
CA LEU A 103 9.50 -36.64 -5.27
C LEU A 103 8.12 -36.76 -5.95
N ALA A 104 7.87 -37.90 -6.62
CA ALA A 104 6.53 -38.18 -7.17
C ALA A 104 5.48 -38.35 -6.06
N GLU A 105 5.86 -38.89 -4.92
CA GLU A 105 4.99 -39.05 -3.74
C GLU A 105 4.73 -37.64 -3.12
N LEU A 106 5.76 -36.84 -2.91
CA LEU A 106 5.61 -35.45 -2.44
C LEU A 106 4.72 -34.59 -3.34
N LEU A 107 4.91 -34.66 -4.67
CA LEU A 107 4.06 -33.95 -5.64
C LEU A 107 2.56 -34.32 -5.46
N LEU A 108 2.25 -35.54 -5.12
CA LEU A 108 0.87 -36.02 -4.96
C LEU A 108 0.30 -35.72 -3.55
N GLU A 109 1.15 -35.58 -2.53
CA GLU A 109 0.78 -35.24 -1.16
C GLU A 109 0.54 -33.75 -0.94
N GLU A 110 1.12 -32.85 -1.77
CA GLU A 110 0.91 -31.42 -1.69
C GLU A 110 -0.55 -31.03 -1.97
N GLY A 111 -1.31 -30.83 -0.92
CA GLY A 111 -2.72 -30.44 -0.91
C GLY A 111 -3.23 -30.08 0.48
N GLN A 112 -2.40 -30.24 1.52
CA GLN A 112 -2.68 -29.70 2.85
C GLN A 112 -1.90 -28.38 3.00
N GLU A 113 -2.62 -27.25 2.90
CA GLU A 113 -2.06 -25.98 3.30
C GLU A 113 -1.53 -26.10 4.74
N GLU A 114 -0.23 -25.93 4.93
CA GLU A 114 0.31 -25.67 6.28
C GLU A 114 -0.34 -24.39 6.79
N VAL A 115 -1.25 -24.54 7.74
CA VAL A 115 -1.81 -23.40 8.45
C VAL A 115 -0.64 -22.69 9.14
N PRO A 116 -0.36 -21.43 8.79
CA PRO A 116 0.79 -20.72 9.33
C PRO A 116 0.77 -20.73 10.86
N ALA A 117 1.88 -21.07 11.49
CA ALA A 117 2.03 -21.27 12.93
C ALA A 117 1.58 -20.06 13.80
N TRP A 118 1.40 -18.85 13.19
CA TRP A 118 0.90 -17.68 13.88
C TRP A 118 -0.59 -17.80 14.28
N HIS A 119 -1.40 -18.65 13.61
CA HIS A 119 -2.76 -18.96 14.04
C HIS A 119 -2.85 -19.82 15.31
N MET A 120 -1.75 -20.46 15.70
CA MET A 120 -1.69 -21.36 16.87
C MET A 120 -1.14 -20.70 18.13
N ARG A 121 -0.88 -19.39 18.15
CA ARG A 121 -0.57 -18.68 19.42
C ARG A 121 -1.84 -18.54 20.25
N GLY A 122 -2.19 -19.64 20.95
CA GLY A 122 -3.14 -19.60 22.04
C GLY A 122 -2.70 -18.54 23.05
N ARG A 123 -3.67 -17.85 23.65
CA ARG A 123 -3.45 -16.97 24.81
C ARG A 123 -2.86 -17.81 25.94
N ASN A 124 -1.53 -17.89 26.01
CA ASN A 124 -0.85 -18.40 27.19
C ASN A 124 -0.98 -17.35 28.29
N GLU A 125 -2.04 -17.45 29.09
CA GLU A 125 -2.28 -16.62 30.28
C GLU A 125 -1.37 -17.01 31.45
N GLY A 126 -0.50 -18.01 31.28
CA GLY A 126 0.37 -18.56 32.31
C GLY A 126 1.62 -17.71 32.58
N ALA A 127 2.32 -18.09 33.64
CA ALA A 127 3.64 -17.54 33.98
C ALA A 127 4.67 -17.81 32.88
N LEU A 128 5.63 -16.90 32.68
CA LEU A 128 6.74 -17.02 31.74
C LEU A 128 7.90 -17.68 32.44
N ARG A 129 8.27 -18.91 32.02
CA ARG A 129 9.41 -19.66 32.55
C ARG A 129 10.73 -19.05 32.11
N SER A 130 11.69 -18.91 33.05
CA SER A 130 13.07 -18.54 32.73
C SER A 130 13.76 -19.61 31.87
N PRO A 131 14.74 -19.23 30.99
CA PRO A 131 15.48 -20.19 30.17
C PRO A 131 16.15 -21.32 30.96
N ASP A 132 16.67 -21.06 32.17
CA ASP A 132 17.28 -22.06 33.05
C ASP A 132 16.25 -22.90 33.84
N GLY A 133 14.97 -22.62 33.69
CA GLY A 133 13.86 -23.34 34.29
C GLY A 133 13.65 -23.10 35.78
N LYS A 134 14.35 -22.17 36.41
CA LYS A 134 14.33 -21.99 37.88
C LYS A 134 13.25 -21.00 38.34
N TRP A 135 12.80 -20.09 37.47
CA TRP A 135 11.90 -19.00 37.81
C TRP A 135 10.68 -18.94 36.89
N ASP A 136 9.54 -18.57 37.42
CA ASP A 136 8.33 -18.15 36.71
C ASP A 136 8.12 -16.66 36.92
N ALA A 137 8.00 -15.88 35.82
CA ALA A 137 7.64 -14.46 35.86
C ALA A 137 6.21 -14.24 35.39
N TYR A 138 5.48 -13.35 36.03
CA TYR A 138 4.07 -13.05 35.72
C TYR A 138 3.68 -11.67 36.20
N ILE A 139 2.52 -11.20 35.73
CA ILE A 139 1.90 -9.95 36.19
C ILE A 139 0.79 -10.30 37.18
N LYS A 140 0.81 -9.67 38.33
CA LYS A 140 -0.20 -9.78 39.39
C LYS A 140 -0.48 -8.39 39.95
N ASP A 141 -1.75 -8.02 40.07
CA ASP A 141 -2.16 -6.70 40.53
C ASP A 141 -1.41 -5.56 39.88
N HIS A 142 -1.30 -5.63 38.51
CA HIS A 142 -0.59 -4.70 37.63
C HIS A 142 0.95 -4.63 37.81
N ASN A 143 1.55 -5.48 38.65
CA ASN A 143 2.95 -5.48 38.99
C ASN A 143 3.66 -6.76 38.52
N VAL A 144 4.99 -6.66 38.34
CA VAL A 144 5.86 -7.79 37.98
C VAL A 144 6.21 -8.61 39.20
N TYR A 145 5.99 -9.89 39.14
CA TYR A 145 6.36 -10.88 40.15
C TYR A 145 7.20 -11.98 39.55
N ILE A 146 8.07 -12.56 40.36
CA ILE A 146 8.76 -13.83 40.09
C ILE A 146 8.51 -14.83 41.22
N SER A 147 8.48 -16.10 40.89
CA SER A 147 8.45 -17.19 41.88
C SER A 147 9.41 -18.30 41.48
N PRO A 148 10.09 -18.95 42.46
CA PRO A 148 10.88 -20.15 42.17
C PRO A 148 9.95 -21.24 41.58
N VAL A 149 10.51 -21.99 40.65
CA VAL A 149 9.83 -23.19 40.13
C VAL A 149 10.07 -24.32 41.15
N ASN A 150 9.05 -24.56 41.97
CA ASN A 150 9.01 -25.70 42.87
C ASN A 150 7.58 -26.25 42.94
N ASP A 151 7.47 -27.53 43.23
CA ASP A 151 6.16 -28.20 43.35
C ASP A 151 5.63 -28.13 44.80
N GLU A 152 6.31 -27.44 45.74
CA GLU A 152 5.98 -27.34 47.12
C GLU A 152 5.06 -26.11 47.38
N ALA A 153 4.00 -26.29 48.11
CA ALA A 153 3.12 -25.22 48.56
C ALA A 153 3.50 -24.78 50.01
N PRO A 154 3.42 -23.47 50.34
CA PRO A 154 2.91 -22.34 49.52
C PRO A 154 3.96 -21.78 48.60
N LYS A 155 3.56 -21.35 47.39
CA LYS A 155 4.46 -20.64 46.43
C LYS A 155 5.02 -19.37 47.07
N VAL A 156 6.33 -19.25 47.07
CA VAL A 156 7.00 -18.00 47.48
C VAL A 156 6.96 -17.07 46.24
N GLU A 157 6.46 -15.85 46.42
CA GLU A 157 6.38 -14.82 45.39
C GLU A 157 7.27 -13.64 45.78
N TYR A 158 7.97 -13.07 44.80
CA TYR A 158 8.76 -11.86 44.99
C TYR A 158 8.28 -10.79 44.02
N ALA A 159 7.84 -9.64 44.55
CA ALA A 159 7.51 -8.48 43.77
C ALA A 159 8.80 -7.80 43.23
N LEU A 160 8.91 -7.60 41.95
CA LEU A 160 9.94 -6.79 41.31
C LEU A 160 9.51 -5.35 41.09
N SER A 161 8.20 -5.08 41.09
CA SER A 161 7.61 -3.74 41.09
C SER A 161 6.45 -3.65 42.07
N MET A 162 6.11 -2.41 42.53
CA MET A 162 5.05 -2.14 43.49
C MET A 162 4.28 -0.87 43.15
N ASP A 163 4.47 -0.29 41.99
CA ASP A 163 3.91 0.99 41.55
C ASP A 163 2.87 0.85 40.43
N GLY A 164 2.55 -0.39 40.06
CA GLY A 164 1.48 -0.72 39.12
C GLY A 164 0.10 -0.47 39.71
N ASN A 165 -0.83 0.03 38.89
CA ASN A 165 -2.23 0.27 39.21
C ASN A 165 -3.08 0.25 37.93
N ASP A 166 -4.40 0.48 38.01
CA ASP A 166 -5.34 0.42 36.89
C ASP A 166 -4.95 1.31 35.68
N LYS A 167 -4.23 2.40 35.91
CA LYS A 167 -3.76 3.31 34.86
C LYS A 167 -2.31 3.03 34.44
N LEU A 168 -1.51 2.48 35.31
CA LEU A 168 -0.10 2.24 35.11
C LEU A 168 0.17 0.75 35.28
N THR A 169 0.24 0.03 34.17
CA THR A 169 0.36 -1.43 34.18
C THR A 169 1.69 -1.91 33.59
N TYR A 170 2.16 -3.05 34.03
CA TYR A 170 3.23 -3.78 33.35
C TYR A 170 2.63 -4.75 32.34
N ASP A 171 3.16 -4.76 31.10
CA ASP A 171 2.58 -5.53 30.02
C ASP A 171 3.15 -6.96 29.98
N ARG A 172 2.26 -7.94 30.23
CA ARG A 172 2.58 -9.37 30.17
C ARG A 172 3.13 -9.79 28.79
N ARG A 173 2.67 -9.18 27.71
CA ARG A 173 3.09 -9.54 26.34
C ARG A 173 4.49 -9.09 26.03
N SER A 174 4.97 -8.04 26.68
CA SER A 174 6.32 -7.51 26.53
C SER A 174 7.33 -8.14 27.50
N LEU A 175 6.87 -8.94 28.46
CA LEU A 175 7.74 -9.60 29.43
C LEU A 175 8.69 -10.57 28.73
N ARG A 176 10.02 -10.39 28.94
CA ARG A 176 11.10 -11.19 28.32
C ARG A 176 12.21 -11.45 29.32
N TRP A 177 12.60 -12.71 29.47
CA TRP A 177 13.83 -13.09 30.18
C TRP A 177 15.05 -12.80 29.34
N SER A 178 16.16 -12.41 29.98
CA SER A 178 17.49 -12.50 29.35
C SER A 178 17.86 -13.97 29.10
N PRO A 179 18.67 -14.29 28.08
CA PRO A 179 19.10 -15.66 27.80
C PRO A 179 19.74 -16.36 29.00
N ASP A 180 20.49 -15.63 29.84
CA ASP A 180 21.14 -16.16 31.05
C ASP A 180 20.20 -16.25 32.27
N SER A 181 18.94 -15.87 32.15
CA SER A 181 17.90 -15.88 33.20
C SER A 181 18.15 -14.93 34.40
N ARG A 182 19.08 -13.99 34.31
CA ARG A 182 19.45 -13.09 35.40
C ARG A 182 18.73 -11.74 35.35
N LYS A 183 18.21 -11.38 34.18
CA LYS A 183 17.48 -10.12 33.98
C LYS A 183 16.10 -10.37 33.39
N LEU A 184 15.22 -9.43 33.63
CA LEU A 184 13.85 -9.44 33.09
C LEU A 184 13.49 -8.05 32.56
N ILE A 185 12.93 -7.97 31.36
CA ILE A 185 12.43 -6.73 30.79
C ILE A 185 10.94 -6.80 30.53
N THR A 186 10.30 -5.64 30.58
CA THR A 186 8.92 -5.45 30.17
C THR A 186 8.67 -3.98 29.83
N LEU A 187 7.50 -3.70 29.30
CA LEU A 187 6.99 -2.33 29.13
C LEU A 187 6.06 -1.97 30.31
N LYS A 188 6.26 -0.78 30.84
CA LYS A 188 5.38 -0.13 31.79
C LYS A 188 4.53 0.88 31.04
N THR A 189 3.22 0.63 30.95
CA THR A 189 2.28 1.37 30.11
C THR A 189 1.40 2.26 30.96
N ASN A 190 1.39 3.54 30.62
CA ASN A 190 0.41 4.50 31.14
C ASN A 190 -0.81 4.48 30.21
N HIS A 191 -1.90 3.90 30.68
CA HIS A 191 -3.12 3.73 29.89
C HIS A 191 -3.97 4.99 29.90
N VAL A 192 -4.45 5.32 28.71
CA VAL A 192 -5.45 6.36 28.49
C VAL A 192 -6.65 5.72 27.81
N GLU A 193 -7.86 6.08 28.25
CA GLU A 193 -9.08 5.62 27.61
C GLU A 193 -9.16 6.13 26.18
N THR A 194 -9.22 5.22 25.23
CA THR A 194 -9.34 5.56 23.82
C THR A 194 -10.72 6.13 23.52
N ARG A 195 -10.78 7.22 22.78
CA ARG A 195 -12.03 7.76 22.24
C ARG A 195 -12.76 6.70 21.42
N ARG A 196 -14.09 6.70 21.48
CA ARG A 196 -14.93 5.73 20.76
C ARG A 196 -15.88 6.46 19.82
N ILE A 197 -16.15 5.84 18.67
CA ILE A 197 -17.15 6.30 17.71
C ILE A 197 -18.39 5.39 17.76
N PRO A 198 -19.61 5.96 17.63
CA PRO A 198 -20.83 5.18 17.48
C PRO A 198 -21.05 4.81 16.01
N LEU A 199 -21.36 3.54 15.76
CA LEU A 199 -21.87 3.08 14.46
C LEU A 199 -23.30 2.58 14.68
N ILE A 200 -24.23 2.99 13.84
CA ILE A 200 -25.65 2.65 13.97
C ILE A 200 -26.05 1.79 12.78
N GLU A 201 -26.33 0.51 13.01
CA GLU A 201 -26.91 -0.36 12.01
C GLU A 201 -28.42 -0.09 11.97
N SER A 202 -28.87 0.72 11.01
CA SER A 202 -30.26 1.21 10.96
C SER A 202 -31.25 0.17 10.47
N ALA A 203 -30.81 -0.83 9.70
CA ALA A 203 -31.64 -1.88 9.11
C ALA A 203 -31.08 -3.29 9.38
N PRO A 204 -30.94 -3.71 10.67
CA PRO A 204 -30.42 -5.04 10.98
C PRO A 204 -31.39 -6.12 10.52
N SER A 205 -30.84 -7.26 10.05
CA SER A 205 -31.67 -8.40 9.61
C SER A 205 -32.30 -9.17 10.76
N THR A 206 -31.84 -8.97 12.00
CA THR A 206 -32.25 -9.75 13.17
C THR A 206 -33.37 -9.11 13.97
N GLN A 207 -33.61 -7.80 13.80
CA GLN A 207 -34.64 -7.05 14.57
C GLN A 207 -35.10 -5.80 13.79
N LYS A 208 -36.20 -5.18 14.29
CA LYS A 208 -36.73 -3.93 13.70
C LYS A 208 -36.03 -2.68 14.20
N GLN A 209 -35.55 -2.72 15.45
CA GLN A 209 -34.89 -1.56 16.06
C GLN A 209 -33.42 -1.48 15.59
N PRO A 210 -32.88 -0.29 15.37
CA PRO A 210 -31.47 -0.11 15.06
C PRO A 210 -30.56 -0.73 16.14
N ILE A 211 -29.37 -1.15 15.74
CA ILE A 211 -28.33 -1.65 16.65
C ILE A 211 -27.21 -0.60 16.74
N LEU A 212 -26.90 -0.18 17.98
CA LEU A 212 -25.77 0.68 18.27
C LEU A 212 -24.52 -0.15 18.56
N GLN A 213 -23.44 0.14 17.84
CA GLN A 213 -22.12 -0.45 18.02
C GLN A 213 -21.12 0.64 18.39
N TRP A 214 -20.09 0.29 19.15
CA TRP A 214 -19.00 1.20 19.50
C TRP A 214 -17.67 0.66 18.99
N ARG A 215 -16.80 1.55 18.47
CA ARG A 215 -15.44 1.22 18.05
C ARG A 215 -14.46 2.15 18.72
N ASP A 216 -13.36 1.59 19.25
CA ASP A 216 -12.24 2.40 19.71
C ASP A 216 -11.59 3.09 18.51
N TYR A 217 -11.46 4.41 18.58
CA TYR A 217 -11.08 5.21 17.43
C TYR A 217 -10.37 6.49 17.88
N ALA A 218 -9.04 6.39 18.09
CA ALA A 218 -8.24 7.56 18.44
C ALA A 218 -8.08 8.47 17.21
N LYS A 219 -8.32 9.76 17.42
CA LYS A 219 -8.22 10.81 16.40
C LYS A 219 -6.98 11.67 16.62
N PRO A 220 -6.49 12.39 15.61
CA PRO A 220 -5.40 13.35 15.76
C PRO A 220 -5.67 14.32 16.89
N GLY A 221 -4.66 14.54 17.73
CA GLY A 221 -4.76 15.37 18.93
C GLY A 221 -5.22 14.66 20.19
N ASP A 222 -5.79 13.46 20.11
CA ASP A 222 -6.18 12.68 21.30
C ASP A 222 -4.93 12.28 22.11
N VAL A 223 -5.09 12.19 23.43
CA VAL A 223 -4.04 11.65 24.29
C VAL A 223 -3.92 10.15 24.04
N LEU A 224 -2.69 9.67 23.81
CA LEU A 224 -2.40 8.27 23.56
C LEU A 224 -1.79 7.60 24.80
N SER A 225 -2.01 6.30 24.95
CA SER A 225 -1.27 5.48 25.91
C SER A 225 0.21 5.47 25.56
N THR A 226 1.08 5.50 26.58
CA THR A 226 2.54 5.53 26.39
C THR A 226 3.19 4.40 27.16
N SER A 227 4.27 3.83 26.63
CA SER A 227 4.97 2.69 27.20
C SER A 227 6.46 2.98 27.34
N LEU A 228 7.06 2.65 28.45
CA LEU A 228 8.49 2.80 28.69
C LEU A 228 9.11 1.46 29.08
N PRO A 229 10.34 1.16 28.61
CA PRO A 229 11.03 -0.05 28.99
C PRO A 229 11.43 -0.03 30.47
N VAL A 230 11.33 -1.18 31.10
CA VAL A 230 11.79 -1.39 32.49
C VAL A 230 12.67 -2.64 32.53
N LEU A 231 13.77 -2.53 33.26
CA LEU A 231 14.75 -3.58 33.44
C LEU A 231 14.86 -3.96 34.91
N PHE A 232 14.77 -5.26 35.21
CA PHE A 232 14.93 -5.81 36.54
C PHE A 232 16.13 -6.73 36.61
N ASP A 233 16.86 -6.64 37.71
CA ASP A 233 17.83 -7.63 38.14
C ASP A 233 17.12 -8.65 39.05
N VAL A 234 17.20 -9.91 38.67
CA VAL A 234 16.47 -11.00 39.32
C VAL A 234 17.13 -11.43 40.64
N ASP A 235 18.46 -11.44 40.69
CA ASP A 235 19.22 -11.85 41.88
C ASP A 235 19.06 -10.84 43.00
N SER A 236 19.24 -9.55 42.73
CA SER A 236 19.05 -8.48 43.72
C SER A 236 17.57 -8.09 43.91
N ARG A 237 16.67 -8.48 42.98
CA ARG A 237 15.24 -8.13 42.94
C ARG A 237 15.00 -6.63 42.89
N THR A 238 15.83 -5.94 42.16
CA THR A 238 15.77 -4.47 42.02
C THR A 238 15.55 -4.06 40.58
N GLN A 239 14.97 -2.89 40.42
CA GLN A 239 14.86 -2.25 39.11
C GLN A 239 16.17 -1.48 38.81
N ILE A 240 16.71 -1.70 37.60
CA ILE A 240 17.81 -0.92 37.08
C ILE A 240 17.23 0.35 36.43
N ALA A 241 17.76 1.51 36.83
CA ALA A 241 17.26 2.80 36.33
C ALA A 241 17.63 3.02 34.85
N LEU A 242 16.67 3.49 34.06
CA LEU A 242 16.84 3.86 32.65
C LEU A 242 16.54 5.34 32.45
N GLU A 243 17.31 6.02 31.60
CA GLU A 243 17.03 7.42 31.22
C GLU A 243 16.03 7.46 30.06
N THR A 244 14.74 7.39 30.39
CA THR A 244 13.65 7.27 29.40
C THR A 244 12.89 8.56 29.11
N ALA A 245 13.26 9.70 29.75
CA ALA A 245 12.52 10.96 29.64
C ALA A 245 12.33 11.44 28.20
N MET A 246 13.33 11.25 27.33
CA MET A 246 13.26 11.65 25.92
C MET A 246 12.24 10.86 25.10
N TYR A 247 11.79 9.70 25.56
CA TYR A 247 10.80 8.86 24.87
C TYR A 247 9.36 9.12 25.34
N ALA A 248 9.11 10.14 26.14
CA ALA A 248 7.78 10.45 26.66
C ALA A 248 6.80 10.88 25.57
N ASN A 249 7.26 11.65 24.55
CA ASN A 249 6.43 12.06 23.40
C ASN A 249 6.49 10.99 22.32
N GLN A 250 5.77 9.90 22.52
CA GLN A 250 5.79 8.74 21.63
C GLN A 250 4.48 8.56 20.88
N PHE A 251 4.59 8.12 19.63
CA PHE A 251 3.52 7.43 18.92
C PHE A 251 3.54 5.95 19.30
N SER A 252 4.72 5.34 19.28
CA SER A 252 4.92 3.95 19.70
C SER A 252 6.32 3.71 20.27
N LEU A 253 6.41 2.75 21.17
CA LEU A 253 7.66 2.17 21.65
C LEU A 253 7.43 0.67 21.87
N TYR A 254 8.33 -0.17 21.35
CA TYR A 254 8.24 -1.62 21.51
C TYR A 254 9.63 -2.24 21.67
N LEU A 255 9.68 -3.34 22.46
CA LEU A 255 10.91 -4.12 22.67
C LEU A 255 11.13 -5.04 21.47
N THR A 256 12.35 -5.05 20.94
CA THR A 256 12.70 -5.90 19.80
C THR A 256 13.37 -7.21 20.23
N GLY A 257 14.19 -7.23 21.27
CA GLY A 257 14.75 -8.46 21.81
C GLY A 257 16.01 -8.26 22.66
N TRP A 258 16.51 -9.36 23.21
CA TRP A 258 17.78 -9.46 23.89
C TRP A 258 18.91 -9.77 22.91
N ARG A 259 20.15 -9.39 23.25
CA ARG A 259 21.36 -9.95 22.67
C ARG A 259 21.58 -11.35 23.21
N ASP A 260 22.17 -12.22 22.40
CA ASP A 260 22.35 -13.65 22.73
C ASP A 260 23.17 -13.89 23.98
N ASP A 261 24.15 -13.02 24.24
CA ASP A 261 25.02 -13.05 25.43
C ASP A 261 24.45 -12.32 26.66
N SER A 262 23.19 -11.83 26.59
CA SER A 262 22.50 -11.12 27.67
C SER A 262 23.06 -9.74 28.02
N ARG A 263 24.07 -9.21 27.29
CA ARG A 263 24.71 -7.93 27.60
C ARG A 263 23.78 -6.72 27.45
N ALA A 264 22.78 -6.84 26.58
CA ALA A 264 21.86 -5.74 26.25
C ALA A 264 20.54 -6.24 25.69
N PHE A 265 19.54 -5.36 25.68
CA PHE A 265 18.29 -5.51 24.91
C PHE A 265 18.03 -4.29 24.05
N THR A 266 17.21 -4.45 23.02
CA THR A 266 16.90 -3.37 22.08
C THR A 266 15.41 -3.03 22.07
N PHE A 267 15.13 -1.78 21.71
CA PHE A 267 13.78 -1.26 21.49
C PHE A 267 13.76 -0.31 20.30
N GLU A 268 12.57 -0.06 19.76
CA GLU A 268 12.35 0.93 18.75
C GLU A 268 11.34 1.96 19.24
N PHE A 269 11.64 3.22 18.97
CA PHE A 269 10.84 4.38 19.37
C PHE A 269 10.48 5.21 18.13
N ASN A 270 9.18 5.49 17.97
CA ASN A 270 8.64 6.40 17.00
C ASN A 270 8.05 7.61 17.72
N GLN A 271 8.62 8.78 17.50
CA GLN A 271 8.13 10.01 18.08
C GLN A 271 6.74 10.35 17.50
N ARG A 272 5.85 10.87 18.32
CA ARG A 272 4.58 11.39 17.85
C ARG A 272 4.79 12.62 16.96
N GLY A 273 4.15 12.64 15.79
CA GLY A 273 4.43 13.55 14.70
C GLY A 273 5.47 13.03 13.71
N HIS A 274 6.06 11.85 14.02
CA HIS A 274 6.90 11.04 13.12
C HIS A 274 8.16 11.72 12.55
N GLN A 275 8.66 12.76 13.22
CA GLN A 275 9.87 13.49 12.81
C GLN A 275 11.16 12.86 13.36
N ARG A 276 11.05 11.90 14.28
CA ARG A 276 12.18 11.16 14.83
C ARG A 276 11.87 9.69 15.03
N TYR A 277 12.82 8.83 14.66
CA TYR A 277 12.76 7.39 14.89
C TYR A 277 14.10 6.90 15.46
N VAL A 278 14.03 6.15 16.56
CA VAL A 278 15.23 5.68 17.27
C VAL A 278 15.24 4.17 17.41
N VAL A 279 16.34 3.55 17.11
CA VAL A 279 16.68 2.19 17.54
C VAL A 279 17.62 2.31 18.73
N GLY A 280 17.13 1.96 19.91
CA GLY A 280 17.89 2.04 21.16
C GLY A 280 18.37 0.68 21.63
N GLU A 281 19.62 0.61 22.12
CA GLU A 281 20.16 -0.54 22.84
C GLU A 281 20.43 -0.16 24.30
N VAL A 282 19.91 -0.96 25.22
CA VAL A 282 20.05 -0.75 26.67
C VAL A 282 21.05 -1.76 27.21
N ASN A 283 22.15 -1.28 27.79
CA ASN A 283 23.12 -2.13 28.49
C ASN A 283 22.48 -2.73 29.76
N ALA A 284 22.50 -4.05 29.88
CA ALA A 284 21.77 -4.79 30.90
C ALA A 284 22.32 -4.60 32.33
N GLU A 285 23.58 -4.18 32.50
CA GLU A 285 24.18 -3.96 33.80
C GLU A 285 24.02 -2.51 34.29
N THR A 286 24.13 -1.54 33.36
CA THR A 286 24.21 -0.13 33.73
C THR A 286 22.90 0.63 33.43
N GLY A 287 22.00 0.08 32.61
CA GLY A 287 20.81 0.79 32.14
C GLY A 287 21.12 1.90 31.12
N ARG A 288 22.38 2.07 30.70
CA ARG A 288 22.76 3.10 29.70
C ARG A 288 22.16 2.77 28.35
N ILE A 289 21.59 3.78 27.69
CA ILE A 289 20.99 3.67 26.35
C ILE A 289 21.98 4.21 25.32
N THR A 290 22.23 3.42 24.28
CA THR A 290 22.97 3.80 23.07
C THR A 290 22.00 3.81 21.90
N HIS A 291 22.05 4.82 21.04
CA HIS A 291 21.25 4.84 19.81
C HIS A 291 22.01 4.16 18.68
N LEU A 292 21.54 3.01 18.23
CA LEU A 292 22.07 2.30 17.05
C LEU A 292 21.64 2.95 15.75
N ALA A 293 20.47 3.61 15.74
CA ALA A 293 20.03 4.54 14.72
C ALA A 293 19.24 5.66 15.39
N ASP A 294 19.37 6.88 14.88
CA ASP A 294 18.61 8.06 15.29
C ASP A 294 18.31 8.89 14.04
N GLU A 295 17.17 8.60 13.45
CA GLU A 295 16.69 9.31 12.26
C GLU A 295 15.90 10.53 12.66
N GLN A 296 16.21 11.68 12.05
CA GLN A 296 15.51 12.94 12.27
C GLN A 296 15.28 13.66 10.95
N THR A 297 14.11 14.29 10.82
CA THR A 297 13.73 15.07 9.63
C THR A 297 12.84 16.25 10.00
N GLU A 298 12.81 17.27 9.17
CA GLU A 298 11.89 18.40 9.32
C GLU A 298 10.45 18.05 8.88
N THR A 299 10.28 16.99 8.09
CA THR A 299 9.00 16.52 7.61
C THR A 299 8.57 15.26 8.38
N PHE A 300 8.58 14.11 7.78
CA PHE A 300 8.21 12.84 8.42
C PHE A 300 9.14 11.71 8.02
N ILE A 301 9.25 10.72 8.88
CA ILE A 301 9.85 9.42 8.60
C ILE A 301 8.71 8.44 8.32
N TYR A 302 8.70 7.83 7.13
CA TYR A 302 7.70 6.82 6.81
C TYR A 302 8.11 5.48 7.42
N TYR A 303 7.77 5.27 8.67
CA TYR A 303 8.24 4.17 9.50
C TYR A 303 7.79 2.79 9.02
N ASN A 304 6.72 2.66 8.22
CA ASN A 304 6.30 1.39 7.64
C ASN A 304 7.28 0.85 6.57
N ASN A 305 8.18 1.71 6.09
CA ASN A 305 9.23 1.35 5.14
C ASN A 305 10.61 1.16 5.81
N ASN A 306 10.67 1.24 7.14
CA ASN A 306 11.90 0.96 7.86
C ASN A 306 12.29 -0.51 7.72
N PHE A 307 13.59 -0.74 7.66
CA PHE A 307 14.17 -2.08 7.69
C PHE A 307 15.37 -2.06 8.62
N ARG A 308 15.44 -3.05 9.50
CA ARG A 308 16.54 -3.32 10.39
C ARG A 308 16.94 -4.78 10.29
N HIS A 309 18.24 -5.05 10.23
CA HIS A 309 18.79 -6.38 10.35
C HIS A 309 20.12 -6.32 11.12
N ASP A 310 20.14 -6.93 12.30
CA ASP A 310 21.32 -6.99 13.14
C ASP A 310 22.25 -8.10 12.63
N LEU A 311 23.53 -7.80 12.52
CA LEU A 311 24.59 -8.72 12.11
C LEU A 311 25.45 -9.10 13.33
N ASN A 312 25.86 -10.37 13.42
CA ASN A 312 26.74 -10.88 14.46
C ASN A 312 26.30 -10.45 15.88
N ASP A 313 25.05 -10.75 16.24
CA ASP A 313 24.45 -10.37 17.52
C ASP A 313 24.56 -8.85 17.84
N GLY A 314 24.52 -7.99 16.81
CA GLY A 314 24.48 -6.54 16.92
C GLY A 314 25.84 -5.85 16.94
N GLU A 315 26.93 -6.52 16.57
CA GLU A 315 28.21 -5.84 16.29
C GLU A 315 28.07 -4.82 15.16
N GLN A 316 27.16 -5.11 14.21
CA GLN A 316 26.75 -4.21 13.14
C GLN A 316 25.25 -4.32 12.88
N MET A 317 24.71 -3.35 12.14
CA MET A 317 23.30 -3.30 11.79
C MET A 317 23.13 -2.75 10.38
N LEU A 318 22.36 -3.46 9.56
CA LEU A 318 21.82 -2.91 8.30
C LEU A 318 20.57 -2.10 8.62
N TRP A 319 20.52 -0.89 8.09
CA TRP A 319 19.44 0.06 8.30
C TRP A 319 19.05 0.76 7.00
N ILE A 320 17.74 0.95 6.75
CA ILE A 320 17.27 1.77 5.64
C ILE A 320 17.00 3.20 6.13
N SER A 321 17.51 4.18 5.36
CA SER A 321 17.34 5.60 5.65
C SER A 321 17.14 6.40 4.36
N GLU A 322 16.41 7.52 4.47
CA GLU A 322 16.21 8.51 3.39
C GLU A 322 17.08 9.77 3.58
N ARG A 323 18.15 9.69 4.39
CA ARG A 323 18.97 10.83 4.82
C ARG A 323 19.69 11.57 3.69
N ASP A 324 19.93 10.91 2.55
CA ASP A 324 20.53 11.53 1.35
C ASP A 324 19.49 11.98 0.31
N GLY A 325 18.19 11.91 0.66
CA GLY A 325 17.07 12.26 -0.21
C GLY A 325 16.47 11.06 -0.98
N TRP A 326 17.06 9.88 -0.84
CA TRP A 326 16.58 8.63 -1.43
C TRP A 326 16.62 7.49 -0.40
N ARG A 327 15.82 6.46 -0.60
CA ARG A 327 15.74 5.34 0.35
C ARG A 327 16.81 4.31 0.05
N HIS A 328 17.85 4.27 0.91
CA HIS A 328 19.03 3.45 0.75
C HIS A 328 19.40 2.64 1.98
N ILE A 329 20.21 1.60 1.79
CA ILE A 329 20.74 0.72 2.85
C ILE A 329 22.07 1.30 3.35
N TYR A 330 22.18 1.37 4.67
CA TYR A 330 23.36 1.80 5.42
C TYR A 330 23.83 0.70 6.36
N LEU A 331 25.14 0.61 6.59
CA LEU A 331 25.75 -0.24 7.60
C LEU A 331 26.16 0.64 8.78
N HIS A 332 25.67 0.32 9.97
CA HIS A 332 26.01 0.96 11.24
C HIS A 332 26.86 0.03 12.09
N ASP A 333 27.69 0.59 12.98
CA ASP A 333 28.39 -0.15 14.05
C ASP A 333 27.52 -0.24 15.32
N ASP A 334 28.05 -0.90 16.36
CA ASP A 334 27.44 -1.08 17.68
C ASP A 334 27.28 0.23 18.50
N LYS A 335 27.82 1.34 18.00
CA LYS A 335 27.70 2.68 18.57
C LYS A 335 26.76 3.58 17.79
N GLY A 336 26.14 3.05 16.73
CA GLY A 336 25.25 3.80 15.84
C GLY A 336 25.99 4.69 14.83
N GLN A 337 27.31 4.53 14.68
CA GLN A 337 28.06 5.27 13.67
C GLN A 337 27.88 4.60 12.30
N ILE A 338 27.69 5.41 11.26
CA ILE A 338 27.62 4.91 9.89
C ILE A 338 28.99 4.46 9.45
N VAL A 339 29.16 3.16 9.27
CA VAL A 339 30.35 2.56 8.66
C VAL A 339 30.38 2.80 7.16
N ARG A 340 29.20 2.66 6.52
CA ARG A 340 29.08 2.76 5.06
C ARG A 340 27.65 2.97 4.60
N GLN A 341 27.49 3.74 3.50
CA GLN A 341 26.32 3.68 2.66
C GLN A 341 26.50 2.57 1.62
N ILE A 342 25.66 1.54 1.66
CA ILE A 342 25.78 0.35 0.80
C ILE A 342 25.18 0.63 -0.58
N THR A 343 23.95 1.10 -0.64
CA THR A 343 23.29 1.51 -1.89
C THR A 343 23.25 3.03 -2.02
N LYS A 344 23.31 3.57 -3.25
CA LYS A 344 23.33 5.01 -3.49
C LYS A 344 22.85 5.35 -4.90
N GLY A 345 22.35 6.57 -5.11
CA GLY A 345 21.91 7.06 -6.40
C GLY A 345 20.50 7.67 -6.35
N GLU A 346 20.01 8.15 -7.49
CA GLU A 346 18.67 8.75 -7.58
C GLU A 346 17.59 7.68 -7.83
N TRP A 347 17.49 6.74 -6.90
CA TRP A 347 16.56 5.60 -6.95
C TRP A 347 16.31 5.07 -5.54
N VAL A 348 15.38 4.11 -5.39
CA VAL A 348 14.96 3.63 -4.07
C VAL A 348 15.09 2.11 -3.92
N VAL A 349 15.55 1.69 -2.76
CA VAL A 349 15.35 0.33 -2.25
C VAL A 349 13.90 0.21 -1.81
N ARG A 350 13.15 -0.73 -2.40
CA ARG A 350 11.73 -0.93 -2.08
C ARG A 350 11.55 -1.86 -0.88
N LYS A 351 12.31 -2.94 -0.86
CA LYS A 351 12.25 -3.95 0.20
C LYS A 351 13.54 -4.77 0.21
N VAL A 352 14.12 -5.00 1.38
CA VAL A 352 15.13 -6.05 1.55
C VAL A 352 14.41 -7.37 1.75
N ASP A 353 14.76 -8.37 0.94
CA ASP A 353 14.12 -9.68 0.93
C ASP A 353 14.93 -10.73 1.68
N TYR A 354 16.25 -10.69 1.52
CA TYR A 354 17.13 -11.67 2.15
C TYR A 354 18.54 -11.09 2.40
N VAL A 355 19.10 -11.39 3.54
CA VAL A 355 20.47 -11.04 3.92
C VAL A 355 21.27 -12.33 4.10
N ASP A 356 22.23 -12.55 3.21
CA ASP A 356 23.19 -13.65 3.29
C ASP A 356 24.41 -13.17 4.07
N GLN A 357 24.41 -13.42 5.38
CA GLN A 357 25.49 -12.99 6.26
C GLN A 357 26.80 -13.75 6.00
N GLU A 358 26.72 -15.02 5.58
CA GLU A 358 27.90 -15.86 5.34
C GLU A 358 28.68 -15.36 4.12
N ASN A 359 27.97 -14.95 3.07
CA ASN A 359 28.58 -14.45 1.83
C ASN A 359 28.63 -12.91 1.77
N GLU A 360 28.14 -12.22 2.80
CA GLU A 360 28.06 -10.76 2.89
C GLU A 360 27.30 -10.12 1.71
N VAL A 361 26.14 -10.68 1.32
CA VAL A 361 25.32 -10.23 0.20
C VAL A 361 23.90 -9.89 0.66
N ILE A 362 23.37 -8.79 0.16
CA ILE A 362 21.98 -8.36 0.36
C ILE A 362 21.20 -8.55 -0.94
N TYR A 363 20.04 -9.21 -0.87
CA TYR A 363 19.07 -9.35 -1.92
C TYR A 363 17.86 -8.46 -1.63
N PHE A 364 17.45 -7.66 -2.60
CA PHE A 364 16.43 -6.66 -2.39
C PHE A 364 15.69 -6.31 -3.67
N THR A 365 14.50 -5.75 -3.53
CA THR A 365 13.76 -5.14 -4.62
C THR A 365 14.08 -3.65 -4.67
N ALA A 366 14.33 -3.12 -5.85
CA ALA A 366 14.61 -1.71 -6.11
C ALA A 366 13.80 -1.17 -7.28
N SER A 367 13.69 0.15 -7.38
CA SER A 367 13.01 0.79 -8.51
C SER A 367 13.60 2.17 -8.81
N GLY A 368 13.50 2.61 -10.08
CA GLY A 368 13.90 3.95 -10.53
C GLY A 368 15.35 4.11 -10.95
N PHE A 369 16.16 3.04 -11.01
CA PHE A 369 17.57 3.10 -11.39
C PHE A 369 17.80 2.85 -12.89
N VAL A 370 16.80 2.38 -13.64
CA VAL A 370 16.91 2.15 -15.09
C VAL A 370 16.41 3.37 -15.84
N PRO A 371 17.27 4.07 -16.60
CA PRO A 371 16.88 5.28 -17.33
C PRO A 371 15.82 5.00 -18.40
N GLY A 372 14.77 5.83 -18.43
CA GLY A 372 13.70 5.75 -19.45
C GLY A 372 12.60 4.74 -19.15
N GLU A 373 12.70 3.99 -18.06
CA GLU A 373 11.63 3.15 -17.56
C GLU A 373 10.72 3.89 -16.59
N ASP A 374 9.51 3.35 -16.36
CA ASP A 374 8.65 3.82 -15.28
C ASP A 374 9.38 3.59 -13.93
N PRO A 375 9.66 4.65 -13.15
CA PRO A 375 10.48 4.56 -11.95
C PRO A 375 9.82 3.79 -10.81
N TYR A 376 8.63 3.26 -11.01
CA TYR A 376 7.94 2.38 -10.08
C TYR A 376 8.07 0.90 -10.43
N ASN A 377 8.59 0.55 -11.61
CA ASN A 377 8.84 -0.84 -11.98
C ASN A 377 9.84 -1.46 -11.00
N LEU A 378 9.48 -2.64 -10.49
CA LEU A 378 10.27 -3.34 -9.48
C LEU A 378 11.27 -4.28 -10.16
N HIS A 379 12.53 -4.14 -9.82
CA HIS A 379 13.60 -5.07 -10.20
C HIS A 379 14.14 -5.79 -8.97
N TYR A 380 14.55 -7.03 -9.13
CA TYR A 380 15.21 -7.80 -8.08
C TYR A 380 16.73 -7.68 -8.23
N CYS A 381 17.37 -7.24 -7.16
CA CYS A 381 18.79 -6.88 -7.19
C CYS A 381 19.55 -7.57 -6.06
N ARG A 382 20.88 -7.63 -6.20
CA ARG A 382 21.80 -7.97 -5.13
C ARG A 382 22.99 -7.03 -5.07
N ILE A 383 23.59 -6.90 -3.87
CA ILE A 383 24.77 -6.07 -3.64
C ILE A 383 25.59 -6.65 -2.46
N GLY A 384 26.90 -6.51 -2.48
CA GLY A 384 27.76 -6.85 -1.35
C GLY A 384 27.65 -5.85 -0.19
N PHE A 385 27.94 -6.27 1.04
CA PHE A 385 27.98 -5.38 2.22
C PHE A 385 29.00 -4.25 2.05
N ASP A 386 30.00 -4.44 1.19
CA ASP A 386 31.00 -3.42 0.85
C ASP A 386 30.47 -2.37 -0.16
N GLY A 387 29.24 -2.50 -0.63
CA GLY A 387 28.63 -1.61 -1.63
C GLY A 387 29.09 -1.86 -3.06
N LYS A 388 29.76 -2.98 -3.31
CA LYS A 388 30.19 -3.40 -4.66
C LYS A 388 29.34 -4.53 -5.20
N ASP A 389 29.61 -4.91 -6.43
CA ASP A 389 28.98 -6.02 -7.13
C ASP A 389 27.44 -5.92 -7.17
N PHE A 390 26.95 -4.68 -7.38
CA PHE A 390 25.53 -4.47 -7.67
C PHE A 390 25.16 -5.18 -8.97
N VAL A 391 24.16 -6.05 -8.90
CA VAL A 391 23.62 -6.79 -10.04
C VAL A 391 22.11 -6.65 -10.06
N ASP A 392 21.58 -6.20 -11.20
CA ASP A 392 20.17 -6.35 -11.54
C ASP A 392 19.93 -7.79 -12.03
N LEU A 393 19.17 -8.58 -11.27
CA LEU A 393 18.89 -9.99 -11.57
C LEU A 393 17.67 -10.17 -12.49
N THR A 394 16.94 -9.08 -12.77
CA THR A 394 15.71 -9.05 -13.59
C THR A 394 15.69 -7.83 -14.50
N PRO A 395 16.57 -7.77 -15.52
CA PRO A 395 16.85 -6.55 -16.29
C PRO A 395 15.79 -6.19 -17.36
N GLU A 396 14.74 -7.00 -17.53
CA GLU A 396 13.70 -6.68 -18.51
C GLU A 396 12.82 -5.52 -18.02
N ASN A 397 12.39 -4.67 -18.93
CA ASN A 397 11.51 -3.54 -18.60
C ASN A 397 10.13 -4.02 -18.16
N GLY A 398 9.88 -3.98 -16.87
CA GLY A 398 8.62 -4.40 -16.27
C GLY A 398 8.62 -4.40 -14.75
N ASN A 399 7.46 -4.70 -14.22
CA ASN A 399 7.27 -4.93 -12.78
C ASN A 399 7.46 -6.42 -12.50
N HIS A 400 8.50 -6.79 -11.75
CA HIS A 400 8.94 -8.16 -11.52
C HIS A 400 8.42 -8.71 -10.19
N ILE A 401 8.03 -9.98 -10.19
CA ILE A 401 7.63 -10.77 -9.00
C ILE A 401 8.43 -12.06 -9.00
N GLN A 402 9.15 -12.34 -7.91
CA GLN A 402 10.03 -13.49 -7.78
C GLN A 402 9.48 -14.53 -6.80
N THR A 403 9.58 -15.82 -7.17
CA THR A 403 9.30 -16.95 -6.27
C THR A 403 10.49 -17.91 -6.27
N PHE A 404 11.16 -18.02 -5.12
CA PHE A 404 12.43 -18.75 -4.98
C PHE A 404 12.24 -20.24 -4.70
N SER A 405 13.23 -21.03 -5.15
CA SER A 405 13.47 -22.36 -4.59
C SER A 405 13.85 -22.26 -3.10
N LYS A 406 13.65 -23.34 -2.34
CA LYS A 406 13.91 -23.34 -0.90
C LYS A 406 15.38 -23.04 -0.56
N ASP A 407 16.30 -23.56 -1.40
CA ASP A 407 17.74 -23.29 -1.29
C ASP A 407 18.17 -21.95 -1.93
N ARG A 408 17.22 -21.18 -2.46
CA ARG A 408 17.43 -19.89 -3.16
C ARG A 408 18.42 -19.92 -4.32
N ARG A 409 18.73 -21.08 -4.89
CA ARG A 409 19.58 -21.19 -6.08
C ARG A 409 18.89 -20.78 -7.36
N TYR A 410 17.58 -20.94 -7.41
CA TYR A 410 16.72 -20.64 -8.56
C TYR A 410 15.55 -19.78 -8.13
N PHE A 411 15.03 -19.01 -9.08
CA PHE A 411 13.74 -18.35 -8.92
C PHE A 411 12.95 -18.33 -10.23
N VAL A 412 11.65 -18.35 -10.10
CA VAL A 412 10.72 -18.02 -11.19
C VAL A 412 10.45 -16.53 -11.09
N ASP A 413 10.73 -15.83 -12.17
CA ASP A 413 10.49 -14.42 -12.36
C ASP A 413 9.28 -14.25 -13.28
N VAL A 414 8.29 -13.48 -12.84
CA VAL A 414 7.16 -13.07 -13.66
C VAL A 414 7.20 -11.55 -13.79
N TYR A 415 7.34 -11.05 -15.00
CA TYR A 415 7.32 -9.62 -15.23
C TYR A 415 6.20 -9.22 -16.19
N SER A 416 5.65 -8.04 -15.95
CA SER A 416 4.63 -7.44 -16.81
C SER A 416 4.60 -5.92 -16.67
N ARG A 417 3.86 -5.25 -17.53
CA ARG A 417 3.46 -3.83 -17.43
C ARG A 417 1.98 -3.72 -17.79
N PRO A 418 1.33 -2.59 -17.56
CA PRO A 418 -0.04 -2.38 -18.05
C PRO A 418 -0.18 -2.60 -19.57
N ASP A 419 0.86 -2.26 -20.33
CA ASP A 419 0.96 -2.39 -21.81
C ASP A 419 1.77 -3.62 -22.27
N CYS A 420 2.15 -4.51 -21.36
CA CYS A 420 2.93 -5.72 -21.67
C CYS A 420 2.39 -6.91 -20.86
N PRO A 421 1.74 -7.89 -21.50
CA PRO A 421 1.28 -9.11 -20.85
C PRO A 421 2.40 -9.88 -20.17
N PRO A 422 2.11 -10.68 -19.13
CA PRO A 422 3.11 -11.40 -18.34
C PRO A 422 4.00 -12.32 -19.17
N VAL A 423 5.29 -12.32 -18.82
CA VAL A 423 6.27 -13.31 -19.25
C VAL A 423 6.83 -13.96 -17.98
N SER A 424 6.89 -15.29 -17.96
CA SER A 424 7.42 -16.08 -16.84
C SER A 424 8.72 -16.75 -17.25
N GLN A 425 9.79 -16.56 -16.48
CA GLN A 425 11.12 -17.07 -16.73
C GLN A 425 11.67 -17.79 -15.50
N LEU A 426 12.42 -18.86 -15.72
CA LEU A 426 13.22 -19.51 -14.70
C LEU A 426 14.66 -18.96 -14.77
N ARG A 427 15.17 -18.47 -13.62
CA ARG A 427 16.47 -17.82 -13.52
C ARG A 427 17.38 -18.45 -12.47
N LEU A 428 18.67 -18.26 -12.64
CA LEU A 428 19.69 -18.56 -11.65
C LEU A 428 19.87 -17.33 -10.71
N THR A 429 19.82 -17.54 -9.39
CA THR A 429 19.92 -16.45 -8.42
C THR A 429 21.31 -15.82 -8.39
N ALA A 430 22.34 -16.58 -8.74
CA ALA A 430 23.75 -16.11 -8.66
C ALA A 430 24.00 -14.87 -9.53
N ASP A 431 23.41 -14.82 -10.75
CA ASP A 431 23.69 -13.78 -11.74
C ASP A 431 22.45 -13.31 -12.52
N GLY A 432 21.26 -13.84 -12.24
CA GLY A 432 20.03 -13.50 -12.94
C GLY A 432 19.88 -14.14 -14.32
N SER A 433 20.83 -15.00 -14.76
CA SER A 433 20.78 -15.64 -16.08
C SER A 433 19.51 -16.47 -16.26
N VAL A 434 18.89 -16.32 -17.44
CA VAL A 434 17.67 -17.06 -17.82
C VAL A 434 18.04 -18.51 -18.17
N ILE A 435 17.49 -19.46 -17.44
CA ILE A 435 17.64 -20.89 -17.71
C ILE A 435 16.61 -21.34 -18.78
N ALA A 436 15.35 -20.85 -18.62
CA ALA A 436 14.28 -21.15 -19.56
C ALA A 436 13.18 -20.07 -19.50
N GLU A 437 12.57 -19.78 -20.65
CA GLU A 437 11.25 -19.13 -20.71
C GLU A 437 10.20 -20.20 -20.40
N LEU A 438 9.38 -19.96 -19.39
CA LEU A 438 8.35 -20.90 -18.95
C LEU A 438 7.05 -20.69 -19.71
N GLU A 439 6.50 -19.48 -19.62
CA GLU A 439 5.26 -19.11 -20.26
C GLU A 439 5.29 -17.67 -20.77
N LYS A 440 4.54 -17.41 -21.82
CA LYS A 440 4.24 -16.09 -22.34
C LYS A 440 2.74 -15.93 -22.49
N CYS A 441 2.19 -14.94 -21.83
CA CYS A 441 0.76 -14.70 -21.79
C CYS A 441 0.16 -14.45 -23.17
N ASP A 442 -0.94 -15.14 -23.49
CA ASP A 442 -1.71 -14.95 -24.72
C ASP A 442 -3.03 -14.23 -24.41
N VAL A 443 -3.19 -13.04 -25.01
CA VAL A 443 -4.36 -12.19 -24.92
C VAL A 443 -5.11 -12.06 -26.24
N SER A 444 -4.82 -12.92 -27.23
CA SER A 444 -5.33 -12.79 -28.59
C SER A 444 -6.86 -12.86 -28.65
N ASP A 445 -7.49 -13.70 -27.83
CA ASP A 445 -8.95 -13.83 -27.78
C ASP A 445 -9.61 -12.61 -27.14
N LEU A 446 -8.91 -11.97 -26.18
CA LEU A 446 -9.35 -10.74 -25.55
C LEU A 446 -9.27 -9.57 -26.53
N VAL A 447 -8.17 -9.44 -27.26
CA VAL A 447 -7.98 -8.43 -28.30
C VAL A 447 -9.01 -8.59 -29.44
N ALA A 448 -9.32 -9.85 -29.85
CA ALA A 448 -10.33 -10.11 -30.85
C ALA A 448 -11.75 -9.66 -30.46
N ARG A 449 -11.98 -9.39 -29.17
CA ARG A 449 -13.26 -8.85 -28.63
C ARG A 449 -13.28 -7.31 -28.51
N GLY A 450 -12.26 -6.64 -29.04
CA GLY A 450 -12.13 -5.18 -29.01
C GLY A 450 -11.35 -4.62 -27.83
N TRP A 451 -10.91 -5.48 -26.89
CA TRP A 451 -10.09 -5.03 -25.77
C TRP A 451 -8.74 -4.47 -26.31
N SER A 452 -8.33 -3.35 -25.74
CA SER A 452 -7.02 -2.75 -25.99
C SER A 452 -6.23 -2.61 -24.69
N MET A 453 -4.91 -2.76 -24.79
CA MET A 453 -4.02 -2.52 -23.67
C MET A 453 -4.10 -1.05 -23.22
N PRO A 454 -4.04 -0.78 -21.91
CA PRO A 454 -3.82 0.57 -21.43
C PRO A 454 -2.53 1.15 -22.01
N GLU A 455 -2.50 2.46 -22.20
CA GLU A 455 -1.26 3.14 -22.61
C GLU A 455 -0.56 3.69 -21.37
N VAL A 456 0.71 3.36 -21.20
CA VAL A 456 1.59 3.98 -20.21
C VAL A 456 2.08 5.30 -20.81
N PHE A 457 1.81 6.41 -20.12
CA PHE A 457 2.16 7.75 -20.57
C PHE A 457 2.96 8.50 -19.50
N CYS A 458 3.98 9.23 -19.96
CA CYS A 458 4.83 10.04 -19.11
C CYS A 458 4.81 11.50 -19.58
N ALA A 459 4.68 12.43 -18.64
CA ALA A 459 4.79 13.86 -18.88
C ALA A 459 5.54 14.55 -17.74
N LYS A 460 6.00 15.79 -17.97
CA LYS A 460 6.65 16.58 -16.92
C LYS A 460 5.63 17.12 -15.93
N GLY A 461 5.98 17.05 -14.65
CA GLY A 461 5.19 17.58 -13.55
C GLY A 461 5.27 19.10 -13.41
N ARG A 462 4.77 19.62 -12.30
CA ARG A 462 4.65 21.06 -11.96
C ARG A 462 5.96 21.85 -12.04
N ASP A 463 7.08 21.18 -11.84
CA ASP A 463 8.42 21.78 -11.86
C ASP A 463 9.06 21.77 -13.27
N GLY A 464 8.39 21.23 -14.28
CA GLY A 464 8.86 21.06 -15.64
C GLY A 464 10.04 20.10 -15.80
N LYS A 465 10.39 19.31 -14.78
CA LYS A 465 11.56 18.43 -14.74
C LYS A 465 11.20 16.99 -14.37
N THR A 466 10.46 16.82 -13.29
CA THR A 466 10.11 15.51 -12.73
C THR A 466 9.16 14.78 -13.66
N ASP A 467 9.48 13.53 -13.97
CA ASP A 467 8.63 12.66 -14.76
C ASP A 467 7.46 12.14 -13.92
N ILE A 468 6.24 12.40 -14.39
CA ILE A 468 4.99 11.94 -13.85
C ILE A 468 4.44 10.85 -14.77
N TRP A 469 4.11 9.70 -14.17
CA TRP A 469 3.69 8.52 -14.89
C TRP A 469 2.25 8.17 -14.59
N GLY A 470 1.53 7.73 -15.61
CA GLY A 470 0.13 7.35 -15.51
C GLY A 470 -0.30 6.43 -16.63
N ASN A 471 -1.52 5.92 -16.53
CA ASN A 471 -2.12 5.03 -17.52
C ASN A 471 -3.35 5.68 -18.14
N ILE A 472 -3.55 5.45 -19.46
CA ILE A 472 -4.74 5.86 -20.22
C ILE A 472 -5.49 4.60 -20.64
N HIS A 473 -6.76 4.51 -20.25
CA HIS A 473 -7.67 3.44 -20.62
C HIS A 473 -8.73 3.94 -21.58
N ARG A 474 -8.98 3.17 -22.65
CA ARG A 474 -9.95 3.47 -23.70
C ARG A 474 -11.07 2.43 -23.69
N PRO A 475 -12.28 2.79 -24.17
CA PRO A 475 -13.36 1.80 -24.35
C PRO A 475 -13.01 0.76 -25.41
N SER A 476 -13.64 -0.40 -25.37
CA SER A 476 -13.42 -1.47 -26.35
C SER A 476 -13.90 -1.11 -27.79
N ASP A 477 -14.82 -0.16 -27.91
CA ASP A 477 -15.33 0.42 -29.17
C ASP A 477 -14.72 1.78 -29.47
N PHE A 478 -13.48 2.03 -29.02
CA PHE A 478 -12.78 3.30 -29.20
C PHE A 478 -12.64 3.72 -30.65
N ASP A 479 -13.03 4.96 -30.94
CA ASP A 479 -12.90 5.60 -32.25
C ASP A 479 -12.11 6.93 -32.11
N PRO A 480 -10.90 7.01 -32.66
CA PRO A 480 -10.06 8.21 -32.48
C PRO A 480 -10.59 9.48 -33.15
N SER A 481 -11.66 9.38 -33.98
CA SER A 481 -12.32 10.54 -34.59
C SER A 481 -13.35 11.21 -33.68
N LYS A 482 -13.73 10.55 -32.56
CA LYS A 482 -14.67 11.08 -31.59
C LYS A 482 -13.96 11.84 -30.49
N SER A 483 -14.72 12.62 -29.72
CA SER A 483 -14.26 13.35 -28.56
C SER A 483 -14.86 12.75 -27.28
N TYR A 484 -13.99 12.37 -26.35
CA TYR A 484 -14.36 11.66 -25.12
C TYR A 484 -14.09 12.50 -23.87
N PRO A 485 -15.06 12.63 -22.95
CA PRO A 485 -14.77 13.16 -21.62
C PRO A 485 -13.74 12.33 -20.92
N VAL A 486 -12.95 12.98 -20.07
CA VAL A 486 -11.91 12.32 -19.28
C VAL A 486 -12.39 12.10 -17.84
N VAL A 487 -12.21 10.90 -17.32
CA VAL A 487 -12.45 10.60 -15.89
C VAL A 487 -11.15 10.16 -15.25
N GLU A 488 -10.71 10.88 -14.22
CA GLU A 488 -9.55 10.48 -13.43
C GLU A 488 -9.98 9.59 -12.27
N MET A 489 -9.32 8.42 -12.15
CA MET A 489 -9.30 7.66 -10.91
C MET A 489 -8.15 8.17 -10.05
N ILE A 490 -8.49 8.75 -8.89
CA ILE A 490 -7.50 9.27 -7.95
C ILE A 490 -7.42 8.44 -6.68
N TYR A 491 -6.19 8.12 -6.31
CA TYR A 491 -5.82 7.80 -4.95
C TYR A 491 -4.45 8.43 -4.71
N ALA A 492 -4.39 9.45 -3.86
CA ALA A 492 -3.16 10.18 -3.56
C ALA A 492 -2.74 10.02 -2.10
N GLY A 493 -3.08 8.88 -1.49
CA GLY A 493 -2.60 8.53 -0.15
C GLY A 493 -1.07 8.41 -0.13
N PRO A 494 -0.38 9.11 0.77
CA PRO A 494 1.09 9.16 0.73
C PRO A 494 1.81 7.84 1.03
N HIS A 495 1.08 6.81 1.48
CA HIS A 495 1.66 5.55 1.93
C HIS A 495 2.14 4.62 0.81
N ASP A 496 1.76 4.86 -0.45
CA ASP A 496 2.24 4.08 -1.59
C ASP A 496 2.15 4.90 -2.89
N ASN A 497 2.56 4.32 -4.02
CA ASN A 497 2.13 4.69 -5.37
C ASN A 497 0.89 3.86 -5.73
N HIS A 498 -0.04 4.42 -6.51
CA HIS A 498 -1.37 3.82 -6.68
C HIS A 498 -1.75 3.50 -8.13
N VAL A 499 -0.98 3.98 -9.09
CA VAL A 499 -1.13 3.58 -10.49
C VAL A 499 -0.67 2.13 -10.65
N VAL A 500 -1.52 1.30 -11.23
CA VAL A 500 -1.20 -0.10 -11.51
C VAL A 500 -0.01 -0.19 -12.44
N LYS A 501 0.99 -1.01 -12.07
CA LYS A 501 2.24 -1.19 -12.81
C LYS A 501 2.40 -2.58 -13.43
N ASP A 502 1.48 -3.48 -13.13
CA ASP A 502 1.39 -4.83 -13.69
C ASP A 502 0.28 -4.94 -14.74
N PHE A 503 0.32 -6.01 -15.52
CA PHE A 503 -0.73 -6.32 -16.48
C PHE A 503 -2.01 -6.74 -15.74
N ARG A 504 -3.13 -6.15 -16.16
CA ARG A 504 -4.48 -6.54 -15.74
C ARG A 504 -5.43 -6.49 -16.92
N PRO A 505 -6.09 -7.60 -17.27
CA PRO A 505 -7.07 -7.62 -18.37
C PRO A 505 -8.28 -6.72 -18.08
N ALA A 506 -8.60 -6.55 -16.79
CA ALA A 506 -9.58 -5.57 -16.32
C ALA A 506 -9.06 -4.89 -15.05
N ASN A 507 -9.03 -3.58 -15.03
CA ASN A 507 -8.75 -2.79 -13.84
C ASN A 507 -10.07 -2.25 -13.28
N HIS A 508 -10.85 -3.17 -12.68
CA HIS A 508 -12.12 -2.95 -11.99
C HIS A 508 -12.90 -1.69 -12.47
N LEU A 509 -13.03 -0.65 -11.65
CA LEU A 509 -13.81 0.55 -11.96
C LEU A 509 -13.26 1.35 -13.15
N ILE A 510 -11.96 1.36 -13.37
CA ILE A 510 -11.33 2.08 -14.50
C ILE A 510 -11.85 1.50 -15.82
N THR A 511 -11.74 0.17 -15.99
CA THR A 511 -12.20 -0.49 -17.23
C THR A 511 -13.71 -0.36 -17.40
N LYS A 512 -14.49 -0.49 -16.31
CA LYS A 512 -15.95 -0.34 -16.33
C LYS A 512 -16.39 1.04 -16.84
N LEU A 513 -15.79 2.10 -16.33
CA LEU A 513 -16.10 3.46 -16.77
C LEU A 513 -15.64 3.71 -18.21
N ALA A 514 -14.50 3.15 -18.62
CA ALA A 514 -14.07 3.26 -20.01
C ALA A 514 -15.12 2.67 -20.97
N GLU A 515 -15.69 1.50 -20.66
CA GLU A 515 -16.75 0.87 -21.46
C GLU A 515 -18.04 1.71 -21.59
N LEU A 516 -18.21 2.72 -20.75
CA LEU A 516 -19.34 3.67 -20.85
C LEU A 516 -19.04 4.88 -21.77
N GLY A 517 -17.90 4.90 -22.45
CA GLY A 517 -17.52 5.97 -23.38
C GLY A 517 -16.70 7.09 -22.75
N PHE A 518 -15.92 6.80 -21.72
CA PHE A 518 -14.95 7.72 -21.12
C PHE A 518 -13.53 7.31 -21.46
N ILE A 519 -12.62 8.29 -21.57
CA ILE A 519 -11.20 8.03 -21.40
C ILE A 519 -10.92 8.06 -19.91
N VAL A 520 -10.44 6.96 -19.35
CA VAL A 520 -10.15 6.89 -17.91
C VAL A 520 -8.65 6.92 -17.67
N VAL A 521 -8.21 7.82 -16.81
CA VAL A 521 -6.80 7.98 -16.48
C VAL A 521 -6.53 7.71 -14.99
N SER A 522 -5.34 7.22 -14.70
CA SER A 522 -4.79 7.14 -13.34
C SER A 522 -3.36 7.64 -13.35
N ILE A 523 -2.99 8.45 -12.36
CA ILE A 523 -1.73 9.20 -12.37
C ILE A 523 -1.15 9.20 -10.95
N ASP A 524 0.17 9.02 -10.80
CA ASP A 524 0.89 9.24 -9.52
C ASP A 524 1.60 10.60 -9.56
N GLY A 525 1.02 11.60 -8.90
CA GLY A 525 1.61 12.93 -8.74
C GLY A 525 2.53 13.03 -7.51
N MET A 526 3.24 14.14 -7.37
CA MET A 526 4.06 14.43 -6.19
C MET A 526 3.24 14.36 -4.89
N GLY A 527 3.84 13.84 -3.83
CA GLY A 527 3.21 13.56 -2.54
C GLY A 527 2.90 12.09 -2.31
N THR A 528 3.00 11.22 -3.33
CA THR A 528 2.94 9.76 -3.17
C THR A 528 4.32 9.17 -2.88
N CYS A 529 4.37 7.91 -2.40
CA CYS A 529 5.59 7.23 -1.99
C CYS A 529 6.44 6.69 -3.17
N ASN A 530 7.57 6.07 -2.82
CA ASN A 530 8.42 5.25 -3.71
C ASN A 530 9.20 6.03 -4.78
N ARG A 531 9.41 7.32 -4.53
CA ARG A 531 10.31 8.22 -5.28
C ARG A 531 11.30 8.88 -4.31
N SER A 532 11.91 10.00 -4.72
CA SER A 532 12.75 10.78 -3.80
C SER A 532 11.98 11.27 -2.59
N LYS A 533 12.69 11.54 -1.48
CA LYS A 533 12.08 12.15 -0.30
C LYS A 533 11.42 13.50 -0.64
N ALA A 534 12.05 14.32 -1.46
CA ALA A 534 11.49 15.60 -1.90
C ALA A 534 10.17 15.44 -2.68
N PHE A 535 10.03 14.39 -3.48
CA PHE A 535 8.78 14.06 -4.17
C PHE A 535 7.68 13.67 -3.16
N HIS A 536 8.02 12.85 -2.17
CA HIS A 536 7.11 12.39 -1.13
C HIS A 536 6.69 13.52 -0.18
N ASP A 537 7.65 14.36 0.23
CA ASP A 537 7.44 15.44 1.20
C ASP A 537 6.46 16.54 0.75
N VAL A 538 6.07 16.58 -0.53
CA VAL A 538 5.03 17.51 -1.03
C VAL A 538 3.71 17.32 -0.28
N CYS A 539 3.44 16.12 0.23
CA CYS A 539 2.23 15.84 1.04
C CYS A 539 2.30 16.37 2.47
N TRP A 540 3.50 16.70 2.99
CA TRP A 540 3.69 17.10 4.38
C TRP A 540 2.89 18.32 4.74
N LYS A 541 1.95 18.18 5.70
CA LYS A 541 1.01 19.23 6.12
C LYS A 541 0.19 19.82 4.96
N ASN A 542 0.03 19.07 3.86
CA ASN A 542 -0.54 19.57 2.61
C ASN A 542 -1.31 18.49 1.83
N LEU A 543 -2.11 17.67 2.51
CA LEU A 543 -2.86 16.58 1.87
C LEU A 543 -3.88 17.07 0.82
N LYS A 544 -4.29 18.35 0.87
CA LYS A 544 -5.13 18.96 -0.17
C LYS A 544 -4.46 19.06 -1.54
N ASP A 545 -3.12 19.04 -1.59
CA ASP A 545 -2.39 19.09 -2.87
C ASP A 545 -2.65 17.87 -3.75
N ALA A 546 -2.63 16.68 -3.14
CA ALA A 546 -2.92 15.39 -3.80
C ALA A 546 -2.24 15.21 -5.18
N GLY A 547 -1.18 15.96 -5.47
CA GLY A 547 -0.50 15.97 -6.77
C GLY A 547 -1.30 16.64 -7.90
N PHE A 548 -2.35 17.42 -7.62
CA PHE A 548 -3.20 18.03 -8.64
C PHE A 548 -2.44 18.85 -9.68
N PRO A 549 -1.49 19.72 -9.33
CA PRO A 549 -0.74 20.44 -10.36
C PRO A 549 -0.01 19.53 -11.36
N ASP A 550 0.50 18.39 -10.89
CA ASP A 550 1.17 17.40 -11.74
C ASP A 550 0.18 16.65 -12.61
N ARG A 551 -0.95 16.21 -12.04
CA ARG A 551 -2.04 15.48 -12.71
C ARG A 551 -2.65 16.30 -13.82
N ILE A 552 -2.93 17.59 -13.56
CA ILE A 552 -3.45 18.53 -14.55
C ILE A 552 -2.44 18.78 -15.67
N ALA A 553 -1.15 18.97 -15.34
CA ALA A 553 -0.11 19.13 -16.34
C ALA A 553 0.03 17.88 -17.23
N TRP A 554 -0.02 16.70 -16.61
CA TRP A 554 0.04 15.41 -17.31
C TRP A 554 -1.15 15.24 -18.27
N MET A 555 -2.38 15.51 -17.83
CA MET A 555 -3.59 15.40 -18.67
C MET A 555 -3.54 16.40 -19.84
N LYS A 556 -3.05 17.62 -19.62
CA LYS A 556 -2.85 18.60 -20.70
C LYS A 556 -1.84 18.10 -21.73
N ALA A 557 -0.70 17.57 -21.30
CA ALA A 557 0.29 17.00 -22.21
C ALA A 557 -0.25 15.77 -22.97
N ALA A 558 -1.08 14.95 -22.31
CA ALA A 558 -1.73 13.82 -22.97
C ALA A 558 -2.73 14.31 -24.04
N ALA A 559 -3.55 15.32 -23.75
CA ALA A 559 -4.51 15.88 -24.70
C ALA A 559 -3.84 16.61 -25.90
N GLU A 560 -2.65 17.20 -25.70
CA GLU A 560 -1.86 17.74 -26.82
C GLU A 560 -1.43 16.65 -27.81
N LYS A 561 -1.23 15.43 -27.32
CA LYS A 561 -0.89 14.26 -28.16
C LYS A 561 -2.14 13.57 -28.70
N TYR A 562 -3.22 13.57 -27.94
CA TYR A 562 -4.44 12.80 -28.19
C TYR A 562 -5.66 13.72 -28.23
N GLU A 563 -5.97 14.27 -29.42
CA GLU A 563 -7.06 15.23 -29.63
C GLU A 563 -8.47 14.72 -29.26
N TYR A 564 -8.63 13.40 -29.10
CA TYR A 564 -9.87 12.79 -28.63
C TYR A 564 -10.15 13.01 -27.12
N MET A 565 -9.17 13.46 -26.33
CA MET A 565 -9.32 13.74 -24.91
C MET A 565 -9.91 15.14 -24.71
N ASP A 566 -11.18 15.21 -24.26
CA ASP A 566 -11.87 16.46 -24.03
C ASP A 566 -11.66 16.95 -22.59
N LEU A 567 -10.76 17.91 -22.43
CA LEU A 567 -10.45 18.50 -21.13
C LEU A 567 -11.44 19.59 -20.66
N ASP A 568 -12.43 19.96 -21.47
CA ASP A 568 -13.55 20.79 -21.01
C ASP A 568 -14.54 19.97 -20.18
N ARG A 569 -14.50 18.65 -20.31
CA ARG A 569 -15.34 17.67 -19.59
C ARG A 569 -14.50 16.69 -18.80
N VAL A 570 -13.91 17.15 -17.67
CA VAL A 570 -13.12 16.29 -16.78
C VAL A 570 -13.89 15.96 -15.52
N GLY A 571 -14.04 14.65 -15.27
CA GLY A 571 -14.56 14.07 -14.04
C GLY A 571 -13.46 13.44 -13.20
N ILE A 572 -13.78 13.16 -11.95
CA ILE A 572 -12.85 12.50 -11.00
C ILE A 572 -13.62 11.62 -10.03
N TYR A 573 -13.05 10.47 -9.68
CA TYR A 573 -13.55 9.67 -8.57
C TYR A 573 -12.41 9.06 -7.77
N GLY A 574 -12.70 8.80 -6.51
CA GLY A 574 -11.76 8.11 -5.63
C GLY A 574 -12.42 7.61 -4.37
N TRP A 575 -11.74 6.70 -3.71
CA TRP A 575 -12.22 6.01 -2.53
C TRP A 575 -11.29 6.25 -1.34
N SER A 576 -11.83 6.35 -0.10
CA SER A 576 -11.04 6.55 1.11
C SER A 576 -10.24 7.87 1.05
N ALA A 577 -8.90 7.84 1.15
CA ALA A 577 -8.08 9.02 0.86
C ALA A 577 -8.37 9.60 -0.55
N GLY A 578 -8.62 8.73 -1.54
CA GLY A 578 -9.06 9.15 -2.88
C GLY A 578 -10.42 9.84 -2.87
N GLY A 579 -11.33 9.49 -1.97
CA GLY A 579 -12.61 10.18 -1.78
C GLY A 579 -12.42 11.60 -1.26
N GLN A 580 -11.50 11.80 -0.30
CA GLN A 580 -11.07 13.14 0.11
C GLN A 580 -10.52 13.93 -1.08
N ASN A 581 -9.63 13.31 -1.85
CA ASN A 581 -9.02 13.94 -3.01
C ASN A 581 -10.05 14.29 -4.08
N ALA A 582 -10.98 13.38 -4.43
CA ALA A 582 -12.02 13.63 -5.44
C ALA A 582 -12.87 14.86 -5.09
N MET A 583 -13.30 15.01 -3.84
CA MET A 583 -14.00 16.23 -3.42
C MET A 583 -13.09 17.45 -3.47
N ALA A 584 -11.83 17.33 -3.00
CA ALA A 584 -10.85 18.43 -2.98
C ALA A 584 -10.62 19.00 -4.41
N ALA A 585 -10.70 18.16 -5.45
CA ALA A 585 -10.63 18.62 -6.84
C ALA A 585 -11.67 19.68 -7.18
N LEU A 586 -12.91 19.51 -6.71
CA LEU A 586 -14.00 20.48 -6.93
C LEU A 586 -13.93 21.70 -6.00
N LEU A 587 -13.15 21.61 -4.91
CA LEU A 587 -12.93 22.75 -4.02
C LEU A 587 -11.78 23.64 -4.52
N PHE A 588 -10.65 23.04 -4.88
CA PHE A 588 -9.40 23.76 -5.13
C PHE A 588 -9.03 23.87 -6.62
N HIS A 589 -9.61 23.02 -7.50
CA HIS A 589 -9.32 22.94 -8.93
C HIS A 589 -10.61 22.85 -9.78
N ASN A 590 -11.65 23.58 -9.36
CA ASN A 590 -12.97 23.58 -10.01
C ASN A 590 -13.00 24.27 -11.40
N ASP A 591 -11.95 24.96 -11.77
CA ASP A 591 -11.70 25.44 -13.13
C ASP A 591 -11.38 24.29 -14.10
N PHE A 592 -10.80 23.21 -13.61
CA PHE A 592 -10.43 22.04 -14.41
C PHE A 592 -11.45 20.88 -14.25
N TYR A 593 -11.72 20.43 -13.01
CA TYR A 593 -12.65 19.34 -12.71
C TYR A 593 -14.09 19.84 -12.63
N LYS A 594 -15.04 19.10 -13.25
CA LYS A 594 -16.47 19.47 -13.35
C LYS A 594 -17.39 18.58 -12.55
N VAL A 595 -17.06 17.29 -12.43
CA VAL A 595 -17.88 16.26 -11.77
C VAL A 595 -16.97 15.42 -10.86
N ALA A 596 -17.39 15.19 -9.61
CA ALA A 596 -16.69 14.30 -8.70
C ALA A 596 -17.62 13.29 -8.03
N VAL A 597 -17.12 12.06 -7.86
CA VAL A 597 -17.72 11.03 -7.00
C VAL A 597 -16.72 10.71 -5.89
N ALA A 598 -17.08 11.06 -4.66
CA ALA A 598 -16.24 10.89 -3.49
C ALA A 598 -16.78 9.74 -2.61
N LEU A 599 -16.03 8.65 -2.56
CA LEU A 599 -16.43 7.40 -1.93
C LEU A 599 -15.73 7.24 -0.57
N CYS A 600 -16.49 7.11 0.52
CA CYS A 600 -16.00 6.88 1.89
C CYS A 600 -14.81 7.78 2.26
N GLY A 601 -14.89 9.08 1.92
CA GLY A 601 -13.75 10.00 2.02
C GLY A 601 -13.44 10.43 3.45
N CYS A 602 -12.14 10.51 3.79
CA CYS A 602 -11.64 11.18 4.98
C CYS A 602 -11.63 12.69 4.75
N HIS A 603 -12.79 13.35 4.85
CA HIS A 603 -12.97 14.74 4.46
C HIS A 603 -12.34 15.76 5.42
N ASP A 604 -12.00 15.35 6.61
CA ASP A 604 -11.25 16.13 7.60
C ASP A 604 -10.23 15.27 8.31
N ASN A 605 -8.97 15.60 8.16
CA ASN A 605 -7.88 14.81 8.74
C ASN A 605 -7.85 14.84 10.28
N ARG A 606 -8.64 15.70 10.94
CA ARG A 606 -8.88 15.68 12.40
C ARG A 606 -9.91 14.63 12.82
N MET A 607 -10.65 14.05 11.87
CA MET A 607 -11.79 13.16 12.11
C MET A 607 -11.50 11.69 11.80
N ASP A 608 -10.31 11.38 11.29
CA ASP A 608 -9.91 10.04 10.95
C ASP A 608 -8.79 9.52 11.89
N LYS A 609 -8.29 8.33 11.66
CA LYS A 609 -7.33 7.60 12.51
C LYS A 609 -6.05 8.39 12.80
N VAL A 610 -5.65 8.46 14.05
CA VAL A 610 -4.44 9.14 14.49
C VAL A 610 -3.20 8.65 13.76
N TRP A 611 -3.04 7.33 13.60
CA TRP A 611 -1.84 6.71 13.03
C TRP A 611 -1.61 7.05 11.56
N TRP A 612 -2.69 7.29 10.79
CA TRP A 612 -2.57 7.67 9.38
C TRP A 612 -2.40 9.19 9.22
N ASN A 613 -3.19 9.96 9.97
CA ASN A 613 -3.26 11.40 9.75
C ASN A 613 -2.09 12.16 10.36
N GLU A 614 -1.66 11.85 11.60
CA GLU A 614 -0.48 12.50 12.19
C GLU A 614 0.82 12.14 11.45
N GLN A 615 0.86 11.01 10.73
CA GLN A 615 1.98 10.63 9.87
C GLN A 615 2.27 11.70 8.80
N TRP A 616 1.22 12.28 8.21
CA TRP A 616 1.35 13.20 7.07
C TRP A 616 1.08 14.65 7.43
N MET A 617 0.29 14.88 8.47
CA MET A 617 -0.11 16.21 8.89
C MET A 617 0.63 16.71 10.14
N GLY A 618 1.41 15.82 10.81
CA GLY A 618 2.21 16.15 11.97
C GLY A 618 1.41 16.30 13.28
N PHE A 619 2.17 16.52 14.37
CA PHE A 619 1.67 16.78 15.72
C PHE A 619 2.59 17.79 16.43
N PRO A 620 2.06 18.74 17.21
CA PRO A 620 0.65 19.02 17.49
C PRO A 620 -0.13 19.51 16.26
N LEU A 621 -1.47 19.44 16.34
CA LEU A 621 -2.34 19.95 15.27
C LEU A 621 -2.12 21.47 15.10
N ASP A 622 -2.04 21.87 13.82
CA ASP A 622 -1.89 23.28 13.45
C ASP A 622 -2.88 23.66 12.32
N GLU A 623 -2.73 24.87 11.77
CA GLU A 623 -3.60 25.41 10.72
C GLU A 623 -3.59 24.60 9.41
N SER A 624 -2.57 23.77 9.18
CA SER A 624 -2.49 22.90 7.98
C SER A 624 -3.66 21.92 7.89
N TYR A 625 -4.14 21.45 9.04
CA TYR A 625 -5.32 20.58 9.11
C TYR A 625 -6.58 21.27 8.58
N SER A 626 -6.82 22.52 9.01
CA SER A 626 -7.95 23.32 8.50
C SER A 626 -7.77 23.66 7.02
N ALA A 627 -6.58 24.03 6.61
CA ALA A 627 -6.26 24.34 5.21
C ALA A 627 -6.47 23.15 4.27
N SER A 628 -6.32 21.90 4.76
CA SER A 628 -6.53 20.66 3.98
C SER A 628 -7.93 20.06 4.17
N SER A 629 -8.78 20.61 5.05
CA SER A 629 -10.10 20.08 5.36
C SER A 629 -11.12 20.40 4.26
N ASN A 630 -11.80 19.37 3.73
CA ASN A 630 -12.94 19.57 2.83
C ASN A 630 -14.15 20.17 3.56
N VAL A 631 -14.26 19.96 4.89
CA VAL A 631 -15.30 20.55 5.74
C VAL A 631 -15.14 22.06 5.83
N ASP A 632 -13.95 22.51 6.25
CA ASP A 632 -13.67 23.94 6.44
C ASP A 632 -13.71 24.72 5.11
N ASN A 633 -13.41 24.05 4.00
CA ASN A 633 -13.34 24.64 2.66
C ASN A 633 -14.60 24.33 1.79
N ALA A 634 -15.66 23.75 2.37
CA ALA A 634 -16.88 23.36 1.65
C ALA A 634 -17.52 24.52 0.85
N HIS A 635 -17.36 25.78 1.30
CA HIS A 635 -17.84 26.99 0.64
C HIS A 635 -17.23 27.23 -0.75
N LEU A 636 -16.10 26.60 -1.07
CA LEU A 636 -15.42 26.71 -2.37
C LEU A 636 -16.03 25.81 -3.45
N LEU A 637 -16.92 24.85 -3.07
CA LEU A 637 -17.47 23.87 -4.01
C LEU A 637 -18.07 24.54 -5.27
N LYS A 638 -17.61 24.07 -6.43
CA LYS A 638 -18.22 24.29 -7.74
C LYS A 638 -18.22 22.97 -8.51
N GLY A 639 -19.20 22.82 -9.43
CA GLY A 639 -19.37 21.57 -10.18
C GLY A 639 -20.40 20.64 -9.54
N LYS A 640 -20.38 19.38 -9.93
CA LYS A 640 -21.32 18.34 -9.52
C LYS A 640 -20.63 17.35 -8.59
N LEU A 641 -21.13 17.20 -7.37
CA LEU A 641 -20.57 16.34 -6.35
C LEU A 641 -21.55 15.27 -5.92
N LEU A 642 -21.15 14.00 -5.98
CA LEU A 642 -21.82 12.87 -5.33
C LEU A 642 -20.94 12.35 -4.19
N LEU A 643 -21.48 12.36 -2.98
CA LEU A 643 -20.88 11.75 -1.80
C LEU A 643 -21.49 10.36 -1.59
N ILE A 644 -20.66 9.33 -1.44
CA ILE A 644 -21.11 7.97 -1.11
C ILE A 644 -20.39 7.49 0.13
N ASN A 645 -21.12 7.00 1.14
CA ASN A 645 -20.51 6.44 2.35
C ASN A 645 -21.32 5.30 2.95
N GLY A 646 -20.60 4.34 3.55
CA GLY A 646 -21.17 3.23 4.30
C GLY A 646 -21.56 3.65 5.72
N GLU A 647 -22.68 3.11 6.21
CA GLU A 647 -23.19 3.38 7.55
C GLU A 647 -22.33 2.79 8.65
N LEU A 648 -21.74 1.62 8.41
CA LEU A 648 -20.94 0.84 9.37
C LEU A 648 -19.43 0.91 9.05
N ASP A 649 -19.00 1.99 8.42
CA ASP A 649 -17.59 2.20 8.11
C ASP A 649 -16.78 2.40 9.41
N ASP A 650 -16.02 1.38 9.82
CA ASP A 650 -15.15 1.42 10.99
C ASP A 650 -13.69 1.78 10.65
N ASN A 651 -13.40 1.96 9.36
CA ASN A 651 -12.12 2.44 8.86
C ASN A 651 -12.08 3.97 8.74
N VAL A 652 -13.02 4.57 8.00
CA VAL A 652 -13.19 6.04 7.96
C VAL A 652 -14.52 6.38 8.62
N ASP A 653 -14.46 7.09 9.75
CA ASP A 653 -15.64 7.47 10.53
C ASP A 653 -16.72 8.11 9.61
N PRO A 654 -17.93 7.50 9.47
CA PRO A 654 -18.99 8.03 8.61
C PRO A 654 -19.38 9.47 8.92
N THR A 655 -19.15 9.90 10.16
CA THR A 655 -19.44 11.28 10.59
C THR A 655 -18.56 12.30 9.88
N SER A 656 -17.41 11.92 9.34
CA SER A 656 -16.58 12.80 8.49
C SER A 656 -17.36 13.28 7.25
N THR A 657 -18.06 12.37 6.57
CA THR A 657 -18.93 12.72 5.43
C THR A 657 -20.13 13.54 5.89
N LEU A 658 -20.76 13.20 7.02
CA LEU A 658 -21.92 13.96 7.53
C LEU A 658 -21.54 15.40 7.93
N GLN A 659 -20.34 15.64 8.42
CA GLN A 659 -19.83 17.00 8.69
C GLN A 659 -19.64 17.79 7.39
N VAL A 660 -19.19 17.15 6.32
CA VAL A 660 -19.13 17.77 4.99
C VAL A 660 -20.52 18.15 4.52
N VAL A 661 -21.50 17.26 4.64
CA VAL A 661 -22.91 17.53 4.28
C VAL A 661 -23.43 18.75 5.03
N ASP A 662 -23.25 18.83 6.35
CA ASP A 662 -23.65 19.98 7.16
C ASP A 662 -22.96 21.28 6.71
N ALA A 663 -21.66 21.23 6.41
CA ALA A 663 -20.89 22.39 5.95
C ALA A 663 -21.35 22.86 4.56
N LEU A 664 -21.63 21.94 3.62
CA LEU A 664 -22.16 22.26 2.30
C LEU A 664 -23.55 22.90 2.39
N MET A 665 -24.43 22.36 3.25
CA MET A 665 -25.77 22.94 3.49
C MET A 665 -25.67 24.37 4.05
N LYS A 666 -24.81 24.60 5.04
CA LYS A 666 -24.55 25.93 5.61
C LYS A 666 -23.98 26.90 4.60
N ALA A 667 -23.17 26.42 3.65
CA ALA A 667 -22.62 27.21 2.57
C ALA A 667 -23.58 27.38 1.38
N ASN A 668 -24.81 26.86 1.46
CA ASN A 668 -25.82 26.88 0.40
C ASN A 668 -25.31 26.29 -0.94
N LYS A 669 -24.59 25.15 -0.85
CA LYS A 669 -24.03 24.42 -2.01
C LYS A 669 -24.96 23.28 -2.39
N ASN A 670 -25.09 23.03 -3.70
CA ASN A 670 -25.85 21.88 -4.22
C ASN A 670 -24.92 20.67 -4.38
N PHE A 671 -25.36 19.50 -3.91
CA PHE A 671 -24.65 18.23 -3.99
C PHE A 671 -25.66 17.07 -3.88
N ASP A 672 -25.21 15.87 -4.22
CA ASP A 672 -25.95 14.62 -4.05
C ASP A 672 -25.25 13.71 -3.04
N GLN A 673 -26.02 12.90 -2.30
CA GLN A 673 -25.50 11.94 -1.34
C GLN A 673 -26.20 10.59 -1.47
N LEU A 674 -25.41 9.52 -1.41
CA LEU A 674 -25.87 8.15 -1.27
C LEU A 674 -25.31 7.57 0.04
N TYR A 675 -26.19 7.46 1.05
CA TYR A 675 -25.88 6.83 2.32
C TYR A 675 -26.28 5.35 2.26
N LEU A 676 -25.35 4.43 2.53
CA LEU A 676 -25.50 3.00 2.31
C LEU A 676 -25.74 2.25 3.63
N PRO A 677 -26.99 1.89 3.99
CA PRO A 677 -27.29 1.14 5.19
C PRO A 677 -26.58 -0.21 5.24
N GLY A 678 -26.01 -0.55 6.39
CA GLY A 678 -25.34 -1.83 6.66
C GLY A 678 -24.00 -2.03 5.92
N ARG A 679 -23.52 -1.05 5.15
CA ARG A 679 -22.23 -1.14 4.46
C ARG A 679 -21.08 -0.63 5.33
N THR A 680 -19.96 -1.32 5.22
CA THR A 680 -18.66 -0.96 5.81
C THR A 680 -17.85 -0.06 4.86
N HIS A 681 -16.54 -0.07 4.95
CA HIS A 681 -15.62 0.67 4.06
C HIS A 681 -15.50 0.02 2.68
N SER A 682 -16.61 -0.33 2.03
CA SER A 682 -16.59 -1.03 0.74
C SER A 682 -17.80 -0.68 -0.13
N LEU A 683 -17.57 -0.63 -1.44
CA LEU A 683 -18.61 -0.73 -2.46
C LEU A 683 -18.70 -2.20 -2.89
N GLY A 684 -19.90 -2.78 -2.94
CA GLY A 684 -19.98 -4.20 -3.19
C GLY A 684 -21.12 -4.63 -4.11
N SER A 685 -22.07 -3.74 -4.43
CA SER A 685 -23.24 -4.12 -5.24
C SER A 685 -23.26 -3.40 -6.60
N ALA A 686 -23.91 -4.03 -7.58
CA ALA A 686 -24.19 -3.42 -8.87
C ALA A 686 -24.96 -2.09 -8.71
N PHE A 687 -25.88 -2.01 -7.72
CA PHE A 687 -26.61 -0.78 -7.42
C PHE A 687 -25.69 0.42 -7.15
N GLU A 688 -24.69 0.24 -6.28
CA GLU A 688 -23.76 1.29 -5.89
C GLU A 688 -22.91 1.75 -7.09
N LEU A 689 -22.46 0.78 -7.90
CA LEU A 689 -21.71 1.05 -9.13
C LEU A 689 -22.56 1.79 -10.17
N HIS A 690 -23.79 1.34 -10.39
CA HIS A 690 -24.70 1.98 -11.34
C HIS A 690 -25.05 3.42 -10.93
N LYS A 691 -25.14 3.72 -9.63
CA LYS A 691 -25.31 5.10 -9.15
C LYS A 691 -24.13 6.01 -9.52
N MET A 692 -22.92 5.47 -9.49
CA MET A 692 -21.75 6.21 -9.96
C MET A 692 -21.76 6.38 -11.49
N TYR A 693 -22.16 5.34 -12.24
CA TYR A 693 -22.30 5.41 -13.70
C TYR A 693 -23.34 6.48 -14.09
N ASP A 694 -24.55 6.43 -13.48
CA ASP A 694 -25.60 7.42 -13.65
C ASP A 694 -25.07 8.84 -13.51
N TYR A 695 -24.24 9.06 -12.48
CA TYR A 695 -23.74 10.39 -12.18
C TYR A 695 -22.82 10.95 -13.27
N PHE A 696 -21.90 10.12 -13.76
CA PHE A 696 -21.03 10.51 -14.87
C PHE A 696 -21.76 10.60 -16.19
N VAL A 697 -22.67 9.68 -16.50
CA VAL A 697 -23.49 9.72 -17.73
C VAL A 697 -24.31 10.99 -17.75
N GLN A 698 -25.00 11.32 -16.66
CA GLN A 698 -25.86 12.50 -16.60
C GLN A 698 -25.07 13.80 -16.64
N HIS A 699 -24.00 13.92 -15.84
CA HIS A 699 -23.36 15.19 -15.60
C HIS A 699 -22.09 15.46 -16.41
N LEU A 700 -21.48 14.42 -16.99
CA LEU A 700 -20.27 14.56 -17.80
C LEU A 700 -20.53 14.28 -19.29
N LEU A 701 -21.34 13.26 -19.63
CA LEU A 701 -21.81 13.05 -21.01
C LEU A 701 -22.97 13.96 -21.35
N GLY A 702 -23.74 14.45 -20.36
CA GLY A 702 -24.95 15.24 -20.58
C GLY A 702 -26.10 14.42 -21.15
N GLN A 703 -26.11 13.12 -20.91
CA GLN A 703 -27.10 12.18 -21.45
C GLN A 703 -28.15 11.77 -20.39
N PRO A 704 -29.33 11.35 -20.78
CA PRO A 704 -30.29 10.78 -19.84
C PRO A 704 -29.78 9.45 -19.30
N VAL A 705 -30.04 9.21 -18.03
CA VAL A 705 -29.70 7.94 -17.34
C VAL A 705 -30.62 6.83 -17.89
N PRO A 706 -30.08 5.65 -18.26
CA PRO A 706 -30.89 4.53 -18.68
C PRO A 706 -31.74 3.99 -17.52
N GLU A 707 -32.97 3.50 -17.84
CA GLU A 707 -33.75 2.74 -16.86
C GLU A 707 -33.10 1.38 -16.59
N TRP A 708 -33.01 1.01 -15.30
CA TRP A 708 -32.48 -0.29 -14.90
C TRP A 708 -33.60 -1.33 -14.92
N GLU A 709 -33.33 -2.50 -15.52
CA GLU A 709 -34.27 -3.63 -15.58
C GLU A 709 -34.08 -4.56 -14.38
#